data_927a464e9e11302561d6ebba255bc309
#
_entry.id   927a464e9e11302561d6ebba255bc309
#
_cell.length_a   1.000
_cell.length_b   1.000
_cell.length_c   1.000
_cell.angle_alpha   90.00
_cell.angle_beta   90.00
_cell.angle_gamma   90.00
#
_symmetry.space_group_name_H-M   'P 1'
#
loop_
_entity.id
_entity.type
_entity.pdbx_description
1 polymer ?
#
loop_
_entity_poly.entity_id
_entity_poly.type
_entity_poly.pdbx_seq_one_letter_code
_entity_poly.pdbx_strand_id
1 'polypeptide(L)'
;MDPKGTIAFTSVGRSQYGFDIFTVNLTQAPITTFTSVHRLTDGISINYNAQFVNEDQSVVFISERSGSPKIYITRPGVPKPEQLPSAPDGLFHDRPIIKSHRLYFISAHEQPDRPFKSWSALYSTELQCERKITRLSPQGVVDYSPAVSGSGAFVAVASYGSRPWEGEFHELKTDIVVFPSSDPENRWVVCERGGWPTWSGDSTIFFHRQADDGWWSIFRFDFAENPLEFSDFPVLPLRVTPPGLHCFTPAAFQDGKRIAVATRRRGKRYRHIEIFDLESKAFQPVTELLNPNFHHYNPFVSPDSESLGYHRFRGESTEGELTVPHLDPVASPIKDLRMLRSNGSFPSFSPDGSFLALNPALDENGGIKVVKSDGSKRWTLIKSRVAFYNAWSPTEKYVIYSSLGPIFESAKTTVQIARIKFDPSDLSGDLEEIPCDVKILTREDTGNNAFPSCSPDGKSIVFRSGRSGHKNLYILDAVNGEFNGGVRKLTDGPWIDTMPCWSPNGDLIAFSSNMHNPDNVAAFSIYVVKPDGSDLRRIYVAGRKGSSDVDRERINHVFFSPDGEWLVFAANIGGVTAEPVSCPNQFQPYGDLYLVRLDGSGLRRLTWNGYENGTPAWHSGGELDMGRLSLGNDAGVKLTGEFDEPFTFVFQRCKNQTDERIAAPLYAFALRNIM
;
A
#
# COMPACT_ATOMS: atom_id res chain seq x y z
N MET A 1 23.23 -11.49 -14.62
CA MET A 1 22.26 -11.03 -15.66
C MET A 1 21.21 -10.15 -15.04
N ASP A 2 20.49 -9.35 -15.85
CA ASP A 2 19.33 -8.63 -15.33
C ASP A 2 18.17 -9.58 -15.02
N PRO A 3 17.36 -9.30 -13.99
CA PRO A 3 16.24 -10.16 -13.62
C PRO A 3 15.18 -10.18 -14.72
N LYS A 4 14.60 -11.36 -14.96
CA LYS A 4 13.58 -11.60 -16.00
C LYS A 4 12.52 -12.57 -15.51
N GLY A 5 11.40 -12.65 -16.21
CA GLY A 5 10.29 -13.53 -15.90
C GLY A 5 9.05 -12.79 -15.43
N THR A 6 8.24 -13.43 -14.62
CA THR A 6 6.97 -12.87 -14.11
C THR A 6 6.91 -13.00 -12.59
N ILE A 7 6.69 -11.89 -11.90
CA ILE A 7 6.41 -11.85 -10.46
C ILE A 7 4.91 -11.62 -10.27
N ALA A 8 4.24 -12.55 -9.60
CA ALA A 8 2.91 -12.34 -9.06
C ALA A 8 3.03 -11.93 -7.59
N PHE A 9 2.24 -10.96 -7.15
CA PHE A 9 2.28 -10.46 -5.79
C PHE A 9 0.91 -9.94 -5.33
N THR A 10 0.74 -9.81 -4.04
CA THR A 10 -0.48 -9.27 -3.45
C THR A 10 -0.30 -7.81 -3.07
N SER A 11 -1.32 -6.99 -3.30
CA SER A 11 -1.41 -5.65 -2.71
C SER A 11 -2.61 -5.62 -1.76
N VAL A 12 -2.34 -5.60 -0.47
CA VAL A 12 -3.37 -5.46 0.54
C VAL A 12 -3.96 -4.06 0.47
N GLY A 13 -5.26 -3.97 0.49
CA GLY A 13 -5.98 -2.73 0.51
C GLY A 13 -6.43 -2.20 -0.84
N ARG A 14 -5.87 -2.64 -1.95
CA ARG A 14 -6.21 -2.06 -3.26
C ARG A 14 -7.61 -2.43 -3.73
N SER A 15 -7.98 -3.68 -3.69
CA SER A 15 -9.32 -4.14 -4.11
C SER A 15 -10.45 -3.52 -3.29
N GLN A 16 -10.13 -3.20 -2.04
CA GLN A 16 -11.03 -2.62 -1.07
C GLN A 16 -11.06 -1.09 -1.14
N TYR A 17 -10.08 -0.42 -1.75
CA TYR A 17 -9.85 1.03 -1.64
C TYR A 17 -9.94 1.78 -2.95
N GLY A 18 -10.89 1.43 -3.79
CA GLY A 18 -11.22 2.22 -4.97
C GLY A 18 -11.85 3.56 -4.61
N PHE A 19 -11.32 4.65 -5.16
CA PHE A 19 -11.94 5.96 -5.07
C PHE A 19 -12.45 6.41 -6.42
N ASP A 20 -13.57 7.11 -6.38
CA ASP A 20 -14.08 7.94 -7.46
C ASP A 20 -14.08 9.41 -7.05
N ILE A 21 -13.89 10.26 -8.03
CA ILE A 21 -13.88 11.70 -7.86
C ILE A 21 -15.25 12.26 -8.27
N PHE A 22 -15.82 13.06 -7.40
CA PHE A 22 -17.11 13.72 -7.58
C PHE A 22 -16.98 15.21 -7.42
N THR A 23 -17.89 15.94 -8.06
CA THR A 23 -18.07 17.37 -7.87
C THR A 23 -19.53 17.72 -7.60
N VAL A 24 -19.74 18.77 -6.83
CA VAL A 24 -21.05 19.37 -6.53
C VAL A 24 -20.96 20.88 -6.69
N ASN A 25 -21.99 21.47 -7.31
CA ASN A 25 -22.11 22.91 -7.43
C ASN A 25 -22.71 23.50 -6.15
N LEU A 26 -22.07 24.52 -5.60
CA LEU A 26 -22.44 25.19 -4.35
C LEU A 26 -23.33 26.42 -4.57
N THR A 27 -23.48 26.90 -5.80
CA THR A 27 -24.33 28.08 -6.11
C THR A 27 -25.82 27.78 -5.92
N GLN A 28 -26.20 26.50 -5.93
CA GLN A 28 -27.57 26.03 -5.70
C GLN A 28 -27.79 25.77 -4.19
N ALA A 29 -27.57 26.75 -3.37
CA ALA A 29 -27.83 26.65 -1.92
C ALA A 29 -29.33 26.69 -1.59
N PRO A 30 -29.78 25.97 -0.53
CA PRO A 30 -29.02 25.05 0.31
C PRO A 30 -28.76 23.70 -0.36
N ILE A 31 -27.66 23.03 0.00
CA ILE A 31 -27.40 21.64 -0.41
C ILE A 31 -28.48 20.75 0.23
N THR A 32 -29.12 19.96 -0.60
CA THR A 32 -30.19 19.05 -0.19
C THR A 32 -29.89 17.64 -0.72
N THR A 33 -30.65 16.64 -0.29
CA THR A 33 -30.57 15.26 -0.82
C THR A 33 -30.84 15.16 -2.32
N PHE A 34 -31.41 16.19 -2.93
CA PHE A 34 -31.71 16.29 -4.37
C PHE A 34 -30.67 17.08 -5.17
N THR A 35 -29.64 17.63 -4.52
CA THR A 35 -28.57 18.34 -5.21
C THR A 35 -27.81 17.41 -6.14
N SER A 36 -27.65 17.81 -7.41
CA SER A 36 -26.94 17.00 -8.41
C SER A 36 -25.48 16.87 -8.09
N VAL A 37 -24.97 15.64 -8.22
CA VAL A 37 -23.56 15.29 -8.03
C VAL A 37 -23.03 14.70 -9.33
N HIS A 38 -21.87 15.16 -9.78
CA HIS A 38 -21.22 14.67 -10.99
C HIS A 38 -20.04 13.78 -10.66
N ARG A 39 -20.05 12.52 -11.14
CA ARG A 39 -18.89 11.66 -11.09
C ARG A 39 -17.98 11.96 -12.27
N LEU A 40 -16.72 12.30 -11.99
CA LEU A 40 -15.71 12.63 -13.00
C LEU A 40 -14.92 11.42 -13.49
N THR A 41 -14.99 10.29 -12.78
CA THR A 41 -14.16 9.11 -13.04
C THR A 41 -15.01 7.90 -13.43
N ASP A 42 -14.31 6.86 -13.93
CA ASP A 42 -14.92 5.70 -14.60
C ASP A 42 -15.63 4.70 -13.67
N GLY A 43 -15.44 4.79 -12.36
CA GLY A 43 -15.97 3.82 -11.40
C GLY A 43 -15.21 2.50 -11.32
N ILE A 44 -14.10 2.37 -12.04
CA ILE A 44 -13.29 1.14 -12.16
C ILE A 44 -11.87 1.39 -11.68
N SER A 45 -11.21 2.39 -12.25
CA SER A 45 -9.83 2.75 -11.90
C SER A 45 -9.74 3.35 -10.50
N ILE A 46 -8.59 3.23 -9.86
CA ILE A 46 -8.30 3.94 -8.62
C ILE A 46 -7.88 5.36 -8.98
N ASN A 47 -8.59 6.35 -8.43
CA ASN A 47 -8.41 7.76 -8.73
C ASN A 47 -8.35 8.55 -7.42
N TYR A 48 -7.34 9.41 -7.23
CA TYR A 48 -7.17 10.15 -5.99
C TYR A 48 -6.43 11.47 -6.18
N ASN A 49 -6.43 12.29 -5.13
CA ASN A 49 -5.72 13.56 -4.99
C ASN A 49 -5.98 14.55 -6.13
N ALA A 50 -7.27 14.75 -6.40
CA ALA A 50 -7.75 15.64 -7.43
C ALA A 50 -7.69 17.12 -7.01
N GLN A 51 -7.49 18.00 -8.01
CA GLN A 51 -7.54 19.45 -7.88
C GLN A 51 -8.20 20.08 -9.11
N PHE A 52 -8.98 21.13 -8.92
CA PHE A 52 -9.41 21.98 -10.03
C PHE A 52 -8.21 22.73 -10.63
N VAL A 53 -8.24 22.90 -11.94
CA VAL A 53 -7.14 23.55 -12.68
C VAL A 53 -7.43 25.04 -12.86
N ASN A 54 -8.56 25.32 -13.50
CA ASN A 54 -8.99 26.67 -13.87
C ASN A 54 -10.50 26.81 -13.65
N GLU A 55 -11.04 27.95 -14.00
CA GLU A 55 -12.47 28.24 -13.95
C GLU A 55 -13.33 27.39 -14.92
N ASP A 56 -12.69 26.70 -15.89
CA ASP A 56 -13.36 25.81 -16.86
C ASP A 56 -13.79 24.46 -16.27
N GLN A 57 -13.70 24.26 -14.97
CA GLN A 57 -14.04 23.00 -14.26
C GLN A 57 -13.17 21.80 -14.66
N SER A 58 -12.04 22.00 -15.33
CA SER A 58 -11.05 20.95 -15.55
C SER A 58 -10.46 20.48 -14.22
N VAL A 59 -10.23 19.17 -14.10
CA VAL A 59 -9.70 18.55 -12.88
C VAL A 59 -8.49 17.70 -13.22
N VAL A 60 -7.37 17.98 -12.54
CA VAL A 60 -6.16 17.15 -12.58
C VAL A 60 -6.17 16.18 -11.40
N PHE A 61 -5.76 14.93 -11.61
CA PHE A 61 -5.81 13.88 -10.58
C PHE A 61 -4.81 12.76 -10.85
N ILE A 62 -4.59 11.91 -9.86
CA ILE A 62 -3.83 10.67 -10.01
C ILE A 62 -4.77 9.52 -10.36
N SER A 63 -4.34 8.67 -11.30
CA SER A 63 -5.04 7.44 -11.63
C SER A 63 -4.09 6.28 -11.88
N GLU A 64 -4.49 5.09 -11.45
CA GLU A 64 -3.78 3.84 -11.69
C GLU A 64 -4.23 3.10 -12.97
N ARG A 65 -5.01 3.73 -13.83
CA ARG A 65 -5.58 3.12 -15.06
C ARG A 65 -4.55 2.57 -16.05
N SER A 66 -3.32 3.01 -15.96
CA SER A 66 -2.20 2.53 -16.80
C SER A 66 -1.28 1.54 -16.07
N GLY A 67 -1.68 1.00 -14.92
CA GLY A 67 -0.90 0.04 -14.13
C GLY A 67 0.06 0.67 -13.11
N SER A 68 0.13 2.00 -13.04
CA SER A 68 0.86 2.74 -12.00
C SER A 68 0.22 4.11 -11.78
N PRO A 69 0.42 4.73 -10.60
CA PRO A 69 -0.07 6.08 -10.31
C PRO A 69 0.53 7.13 -11.26
N LYS A 70 -0.25 7.60 -12.22
CA LYS A 70 0.11 8.63 -13.20
C LYS A 70 -0.84 9.82 -13.12
N ILE A 71 -0.42 10.93 -13.68
CA ILE A 71 -1.17 12.19 -13.66
C ILE A 71 -2.11 12.25 -14.86
N TYR A 72 -3.38 12.53 -14.62
CA TYR A 72 -4.41 12.68 -15.62
C TYR A 72 -5.17 13.99 -15.44
N ILE A 73 -5.73 14.49 -16.53
CA ILE A 73 -6.66 15.62 -16.53
C ILE A 73 -7.96 15.22 -17.20
N THR A 74 -9.09 15.59 -16.60
CA THR A 74 -10.41 15.54 -17.23
C THR A 74 -10.87 16.94 -17.54
N ARG A 75 -11.54 17.11 -18.69
CA ARG A 75 -12.10 18.40 -19.13
C ARG A 75 -13.58 18.24 -19.42
N PRO A 76 -14.41 19.26 -19.17
CA PRO A 76 -15.81 19.23 -19.52
C PRO A 76 -16.02 18.89 -21.01
N GLY A 77 -16.93 17.95 -21.28
CA GLY A 77 -17.24 17.53 -22.66
C GLY A 77 -16.22 16.57 -23.28
N VAL A 78 -15.12 16.22 -22.59
CA VAL A 78 -14.13 15.24 -23.06
C VAL A 78 -14.39 13.91 -22.35
N PRO A 79 -14.77 12.83 -23.10
CA PRO A 79 -15.23 11.60 -22.45
C PRO A 79 -14.14 10.77 -21.78
N LYS A 80 -12.85 10.99 -22.14
CA LYS A 80 -11.73 10.24 -21.56
C LYS A 80 -10.70 11.19 -20.99
N PRO A 81 -10.21 10.93 -19.76
CA PRO A 81 -9.09 11.69 -19.21
C PRO A 81 -7.82 11.53 -20.05
N GLU A 82 -7.11 12.63 -20.19
CA GLU A 82 -5.82 12.69 -20.87
C GLU A 82 -4.70 12.50 -19.84
N GLN A 83 -3.69 11.67 -20.16
CA GLN A 83 -2.51 11.55 -19.33
C GLN A 83 -1.58 12.75 -19.56
N LEU A 84 -1.21 13.42 -18.48
CA LEU A 84 -0.26 14.52 -18.54
C LEU A 84 1.19 14.02 -18.50
N PRO A 85 2.13 14.80 -19.07
CA PRO A 85 3.53 14.47 -18.98
C PRO A 85 4.04 14.53 -17.52
N SER A 86 4.84 13.56 -17.16
CA SER A 86 5.51 13.47 -15.87
C SER A 86 6.88 12.82 -16.03
N ALA A 87 7.60 12.57 -14.93
CA ALA A 87 8.88 11.88 -14.98
C ALA A 87 8.78 10.57 -15.78
N PRO A 88 9.56 10.37 -16.87
CA PRO A 88 9.43 9.20 -17.73
C PRO A 88 9.53 7.87 -16.98
N ASP A 89 10.49 7.79 -16.05
CA ASP A 89 10.75 6.59 -15.23
C ASP A 89 9.95 6.58 -13.92
N GLY A 90 9.08 7.59 -13.69
CA GLY A 90 8.27 7.69 -12.49
C GLY A 90 7.15 6.67 -12.49
N LEU A 91 7.16 5.74 -11.54
CA LEU A 91 6.10 4.76 -11.31
C LEU A 91 5.16 5.16 -10.16
N PHE A 92 5.44 6.28 -9.52
CA PHE A 92 4.59 6.86 -8.48
C PHE A 92 4.53 8.37 -8.63
N HIS A 93 3.32 8.89 -8.70
CA HIS A 93 3.03 10.32 -8.67
C HIS A 93 1.93 10.59 -7.66
N ASP A 94 1.95 11.78 -7.09
CA ASP A 94 0.96 12.20 -6.11
C ASP A 94 0.70 13.71 -6.22
N ARG A 95 -0.48 14.14 -5.78
CA ARG A 95 -0.87 15.51 -5.52
C ARG A 95 -0.54 16.49 -6.67
N PRO A 96 -1.05 16.28 -7.89
CA PRO A 96 -0.80 17.18 -9.02
C PRO A 96 -1.56 18.49 -8.84
N ILE A 97 -0.89 19.60 -9.17
CA ILE A 97 -1.47 20.94 -9.16
C ILE A 97 -1.04 21.65 -10.45
N ILE A 98 -1.97 22.28 -11.15
CA ILE A 98 -1.67 23.13 -12.29
C ILE A 98 -1.94 24.59 -11.89
N LYS A 99 -0.91 25.42 -12.01
CA LYS A 99 -1.00 26.85 -11.78
C LYS A 99 -0.21 27.61 -12.85
N SER A 100 -0.84 28.58 -13.52
CA SER A 100 -0.18 29.40 -14.56
C SER A 100 0.59 28.60 -15.60
N HIS A 101 -0.04 27.52 -16.15
CA HIS A 101 0.53 26.58 -17.13
C HIS A 101 1.68 25.69 -16.62
N ARG A 102 2.02 25.77 -15.34
CA ARG A 102 3.02 24.90 -14.70
C ARG A 102 2.32 23.80 -13.91
N LEU A 103 2.74 22.57 -14.14
CA LEU A 103 2.34 21.40 -13.37
C LEU A 103 3.34 21.16 -12.24
N TYR A 104 2.86 21.11 -11.01
CA TYR A 104 3.59 20.72 -9.80
C TYR A 104 3.09 19.33 -9.39
N PHE A 105 4.00 18.46 -8.98
CA PHE A 105 3.64 17.10 -8.58
C PHE A 105 4.70 16.43 -7.73
N ILE A 106 4.29 15.51 -6.87
CA ILE A 106 5.20 14.60 -6.18
C ILE A 106 5.53 13.43 -7.12
N SER A 107 6.80 13.04 -7.13
CA SER A 107 7.27 11.82 -7.79
C SER A 107 8.34 11.13 -6.95
N ALA A 108 8.42 9.80 -7.07
CA ALA A 108 9.36 8.96 -6.32
C ALA A 108 10.27 8.18 -7.27
N HIS A 109 10.88 8.83 -8.26
CA HIS A 109 11.72 8.17 -9.28
C HIS A 109 13.24 8.29 -9.02
N GLU A 110 13.67 9.23 -8.19
CA GLU A 110 15.08 9.38 -7.84
C GLU A 110 15.40 8.66 -6.53
N GLN A 111 16.35 7.72 -6.59
CA GLN A 111 16.76 6.96 -5.41
C GLN A 111 17.50 7.88 -4.41
N PRO A 112 17.12 7.86 -3.12
CA PRO A 112 17.85 8.59 -2.09
C PRO A 112 19.23 7.98 -1.82
N ASP A 113 20.09 8.77 -1.17
CA ASP A 113 21.47 8.43 -0.83
C ASP A 113 21.62 7.29 0.19
N ARG A 114 20.55 6.97 0.93
CA ARG A 114 20.56 5.95 1.98
C ARG A 114 19.20 5.25 2.14
N PRO A 115 19.17 4.04 2.71
CA PRO A 115 17.93 3.34 3.05
C PRO A 115 17.13 4.10 4.13
N PHE A 116 15.87 3.72 4.30
CA PHE A 116 14.89 4.32 5.23
C PHE A 116 14.68 5.82 4.99
N LYS A 117 14.82 6.24 3.76
CA LYS A 117 14.48 7.57 3.31
C LYS A 117 13.44 7.47 2.20
N SER A 118 12.39 8.28 2.28
CA SER A 118 11.41 8.31 1.21
C SER A 118 12.04 8.79 -0.09
N TRP A 119 11.55 8.25 -1.20
CA TRP A 119 11.96 8.67 -2.55
C TRP A 119 11.18 9.88 -3.04
N SER A 120 10.15 10.31 -2.27
CA SER A 120 9.23 11.35 -2.70
C SER A 120 9.87 12.73 -2.64
N ALA A 121 9.74 13.44 -3.74
CA ALA A 121 10.18 14.82 -3.88
C ALA A 121 9.20 15.59 -4.77
N LEU A 122 9.17 16.89 -4.61
CA LEU A 122 8.37 17.80 -5.44
C LEU A 122 9.12 18.13 -6.73
N TYR A 123 8.39 18.06 -7.82
CA TYR A 123 8.85 18.44 -9.16
C TYR A 123 7.89 19.40 -9.82
N SER A 124 8.37 20.11 -10.84
CA SER A 124 7.52 20.89 -11.73
C SER A 124 7.93 20.77 -13.18
N THR A 125 6.98 21.00 -14.07
CA THR A 125 7.21 21.08 -15.53
C THR A 125 6.26 22.09 -16.16
N GLU A 126 6.73 22.77 -17.21
CA GLU A 126 5.88 23.62 -18.05
C GLU A 126 5.04 22.77 -19.01
N LEU A 127 3.76 23.07 -19.15
CA LEU A 127 2.85 22.32 -20.01
C LEU A 127 2.89 22.77 -21.48
N GLN A 128 3.33 24.02 -21.75
CA GLN A 128 3.30 24.67 -23.08
C GLN A 128 4.62 24.67 -23.83
N CYS A 129 5.75 24.40 -23.16
CA CYS A 129 7.09 24.49 -23.73
C CYS A 129 7.82 23.12 -23.74
N GLU A 130 9.10 23.11 -24.11
CA GLU A 130 9.94 21.93 -23.93
C GLU A 130 9.84 21.41 -22.48
N ARG A 131 9.44 20.17 -22.35
CA ARG A 131 9.04 19.52 -21.10
C ARG A 131 10.23 19.19 -20.21
N LYS A 132 10.89 20.23 -19.70
CA LYS A 132 11.96 20.05 -18.73
C LYS A 132 11.33 19.85 -17.33
N ILE A 133 11.54 18.66 -16.76
CA ILE A 133 11.16 18.38 -15.39
C ILE A 133 12.23 18.94 -14.46
N THR A 134 11.83 19.78 -13.54
CA THR A 134 12.72 20.42 -12.56
C THR A 134 12.35 19.95 -11.15
N ARG A 135 13.32 19.44 -10.41
CA ARG A 135 13.16 19.11 -9.00
C ARG A 135 13.12 20.40 -8.18
N LEU A 136 12.12 20.54 -7.29
CA LEU A 136 11.96 21.65 -6.38
C LEU A 136 12.31 21.27 -4.93
N SER A 137 12.24 20.02 -4.55
CA SER A 137 12.79 19.57 -3.27
C SER A 137 14.31 19.57 -3.33
N PRO A 138 15.04 20.22 -2.42
CA PRO A 138 16.49 20.13 -2.34
C PRO A 138 16.96 18.66 -2.27
N GLN A 139 18.21 18.41 -2.69
CA GLN A 139 18.76 17.07 -2.62
C GLN A 139 18.75 16.54 -1.19
N GLY A 140 18.24 15.32 -1.03
CA GLY A 140 18.11 14.70 0.28
C GLY A 140 16.92 15.17 1.11
N VAL A 141 16.11 16.11 0.64
CA VAL A 141 14.87 16.54 1.29
C VAL A 141 13.68 15.76 0.73
N VAL A 142 12.78 15.37 1.62
CA VAL A 142 11.56 14.60 1.32
C VAL A 142 10.36 15.52 1.53
N ASP A 143 9.59 15.74 0.47
CA ASP A 143 8.38 16.55 0.49
C ASP A 143 7.16 15.75 0.01
N TYR A 144 6.02 16.07 0.62
CA TYR A 144 4.69 15.57 0.29
C TYR A 144 3.69 16.72 0.17
N SER A 145 2.52 16.41 -0.35
CA SER A 145 1.31 17.24 -0.31
C SER A 145 1.57 18.71 -0.65
N PRO A 146 2.07 19.03 -1.84
CA PRO A 146 2.29 20.42 -2.24
C PRO A 146 0.97 21.19 -2.32
N ALA A 147 1.06 22.50 -2.10
CA ALA A 147 0.03 23.48 -2.38
C ALA A 147 0.69 24.73 -2.94
N VAL A 148 0.09 25.35 -3.96
CA VAL A 148 0.61 26.54 -4.63
C VAL A 148 -0.29 27.72 -4.30
N SER A 149 0.30 28.87 -3.96
CA SER A 149 -0.43 30.09 -3.58
C SER A 149 -1.26 30.67 -4.74
N GLY A 150 -2.15 31.61 -4.44
CA GLY A 150 -3.07 32.24 -5.38
C GLY A 150 -2.38 32.80 -6.62
N SER A 151 -1.30 33.55 -6.43
CA SER A 151 -0.46 34.12 -7.51
C SER A 151 0.50 33.10 -8.14
N GLY A 152 0.77 31.96 -7.50
CA GLY A 152 1.82 31.02 -7.89
C GLY A 152 3.22 31.39 -7.37
N ALA A 153 3.33 32.44 -6.57
CA ALA A 153 4.63 32.90 -6.08
C ALA A 153 5.22 32.03 -4.98
N PHE A 154 4.38 31.32 -4.22
CA PHE A 154 4.80 30.50 -3.10
C PHE A 154 4.29 29.06 -3.23
N VAL A 155 5.08 28.15 -2.70
CA VAL A 155 4.72 26.73 -2.56
C VAL A 155 4.80 26.36 -1.08
N ALA A 156 3.78 25.67 -0.58
CA ALA A 156 3.77 25.01 0.71
C ALA A 156 3.84 23.49 0.52
N VAL A 157 4.53 22.80 1.41
CA VAL A 157 4.67 21.34 1.40
C VAL A 157 4.57 20.79 2.83
N ALA A 158 4.19 19.51 2.94
CA ALA A 158 4.43 18.73 4.13
C ALA A 158 5.81 18.07 4.00
N SER A 159 6.80 18.52 4.74
CA SER A 159 8.20 18.13 4.58
C SER A 159 8.72 17.30 5.72
N TYR A 160 9.36 16.18 5.40
CA TYR A 160 10.20 15.42 6.33
C TYR A 160 11.60 16.04 6.48
N GLY A 161 11.93 16.99 5.62
CA GLY A 161 13.28 17.53 5.51
C GLY A 161 14.28 16.44 5.15
N SER A 162 15.47 16.54 5.74
CA SER A 162 16.53 15.54 5.57
C SER A 162 16.47 14.41 6.61
N ARG A 163 15.50 14.41 7.50
CA ARG A 163 15.37 13.42 8.58
C ARG A 163 15.17 12.01 8.01
N PRO A 164 15.77 10.97 8.61
CA PRO A 164 15.45 9.60 8.27
C PRO A 164 14.03 9.27 8.74
N TRP A 165 13.36 8.38 8.01
CA TRP A 165 12.13 7.77 8.47
C TRP A 165 12.46 6.70 9.55
N GLU A 166 11.76 6.72 10.68
CA GLU A 166 12.05 5.89 11.85
C GLU A 166 11.12 4.69 12.00
N GLY A 167 10.27 4.44 10.99
CA GLY A 167 9.35 3.30 11.00
C GLY A 167 7.93 3.64 11.41
N GLU A 168 7.63 4.88 11.74
CA GLU A 168 6.29 5.36 12.05
C GLU A 168 5.50 5.63 10.75
N PHE A 169 4.27 5.20 10.72
CA PHE A 169 3.33 5.49 9.62
C PHE A 169 1.95 5.93 10.13
N HIS A 170 1.76 5.91 11.43
CA HIS A 170 0.55 6.41 12.10
C HIS A 170 0.71 7.82 12.62
N GLU A 171 1.93 8.33 12.70
CA GLU A 171 2.23 9.66 13.20
C GLU A 171 2.62 10.58 12.05
N LEU A 172 2.03 11.77 12.05
CA LEU A 172 2.45 12.82 11.16
C LEU A 172 3.66 13.52 11.75
N LYS A 173 4.84 13.25 11.19
CA LYS A 173 6.11 13.89 11.59
C LYS A 173 6.64 14.86 10.53
N THR A 174 5.81 15.20 9.56
CA THR A 174 6.12 16.24 8.58
C THR A 174 5.92 17.62 9.18
N ASP A 175 6.69 18.59 8.71
CA ASP A 175 6.53 20.01 9.04
C ASP A 175 5.91 20.74 7.85
N ILE A 176 5.14 21.77 8.11
CA ILE A 176 4.69 22.68 7.04
C ILE A 176 5.83 23.61 6.70
N VAL A 177 6.30 23.51 5.47
CA VAL A 177 7.40 24.32 4.92
C VAL A 177 6.88 25.12 3.75
N VAL A 178 7.25 26.41 3.70
CA VAL A 178 6.91 27.32 2.62
C VAL A 178 8.19 27.86 1.98
N PHE A 179 8.16 28.07 0.66
CA PHE A 179 9.26 28.64 -0.10
C PHE A 179 8.77 29.37 -1.36
N PRO A 180 9.53 30.35 -1.89
CA PRO A 180 9.22 30.94 -3.17
C PRO A 180 9.31 29.94 -4.31
N SER A 181 8.37 29.94 -5.23
CA SER A 181 8.39 29.03 -6.39
C SER A 181 9.60 29.25 -7.30
N SER A 182 10.21 30.46 -7.27
CA SER A 182 11.43 30.85 -8.01
C SER A 182 12.73 30.47 -7.29
N ASP A 183 12.69 30.22 -5.97
CA ASP A 183 13.86 29.88 -5.15
C ASP A 183 13.52 28.79 -4.13
N PRO A 184 13.47 27.52 -4.55
CA PRO A 184 13.06 26.39 -3.71
C PRO A 184 14.04 26.06 -2.57
N GLU A 185 15.25 26.62 -2.58
CA GLU A 185 16.25 26.46 -1.51
C GLU A 185 15.96 27.35 -0.31
N ASN A 186 15.28 28.47 -0.52
CA ASN A 186 14.91 29.42 0.53
C ASN A 186 13.62 28.99 1.23
N ARG A 187 13.75 28.17 2.27
CA ARG A 187 12.65 27.43 2.91
C ARG A 187 12.41 27.86 4.36
N TRP A 188 11.15 28.05 4.71
CA TRP A 188 10.73 28.40 6.07
C TRP A 188 9.84 27.33 6.66
N VAL A 189 10.15 26.88 7.88
CA VAL A 189 9.27 26.00 8.67
C VAL A 189 8.21 26.88 9.34
N VAL A 190 6.97 26.70 8.94
CA VAL A 190 5.81 27.43 9.46
C VAL A 190 5.21 26.75 10.68
N CYS A 191 5.20 25.44 10.68
CA CYS A 191 4.65 24.65 11.76
C CYS A 191 5.26 23.25 11.79
N GLU A 192 5.65 22.80 12.96
CA GLU A 192 6.06 21.41 13.17
C GLU A 192 4.84 20.50 13.26
N ARG A 193 4.99 19.23 12.80
CA ARG A 193 3.96 18.18 12.85
C ARG A 193 2.65 18.56 12.15
N GLY A 194 2.74 19.25 11.02
CA GLY A 194 1.60 19.59 10.17
C GLY A 194 1.65 18.86 8.82
N GLY A 195 0.48 18.70 8.19
CA GLY A 195 0.33 18.10 6.88
C GLY A 195 -0.78 18.71 6.05
N TRP A 196 -0.81 18.36 4.77
CA TRP A 196 -1.84 18.75 3.82
C TRP A 196 -2.12 20.28 3.80
N PRO A 197 -1.13 21.09 3.46
CA PRO A 197 -1.34 22.52 3.37
C PRO A 197 -2.29 22.89 2.22
N THR A 198 -3.02 23.99 2.40
CA THR A 198 -3.83 24.64 1.37
C THR A 198 -3.77 26.14 1.54
N TRP A 199 -3.68 26.89 0.43
CA TRP A 199 -3.62 28.33 0.44
C TRP A 199 -5.01 28.96 0.31
N SER A 200 -5.21 30.08 1.02
CA SER A 200 -6.24 31.07 0.74
C SER A 200 -5.54 32.35 0.33
N GLY A 201 -5.58 32.68 -0.95
CA GLY A 201 -4.77 33.76 -1.52
C GLY A 201 -3.26 33.49 -1.43
N ASP A 202 -2.48 34.51 -1.09
CA ASP A 202 -1.02 34.43 -0.95
C ASP A 202 -0.53 34.60 0.49
N SER A 203 -1.43 34.91 1.43
CA SER A 203 -1.07 35.28 2.78
C SER A 203 -1.55 34.34 3.88
N THR A 204 -2.42 33.40 3.56
CA THR A 204 -2.98 32.47 4.57
C THR A 204 -2.86 31.04 4.12
N ILE A 205 -2.38 30.17 5.01
CA ILE A 205 -2.40 28.73 4.81
C ILE A 205 -3.20 28.03 5.91
N PHE A 206 -3.91 26.97 5.51
CA PHE A 206 -4.55 26.03 6.41
C PHE A 206 -3.91 24.66 6.25
N PHE A 207 -3.84 23.89 7.34
CA PHE A 207 -3.28 22.55 7.33
C PHE A 207 -3.87 21.72 8.47
N HIS A 208 -3.82 20.40 8.38
CA HIS A 208 -4.21 19.56 9.48
C HIS A 208 -3.04 19.27 10.42
N ARG A 209 -3.34 19.12 11.69
CA ARG A 209 -2.39 18.77 12.75
C ARG A 209 -3.13 18.08 13.90
N GLN A 210 -2.48 17.14 14.56
CA GLN A 210 -2.98 16.63 15.81
C GLN A 210 -2.65 17.60 16.94
N ALA A 211 -3.68 18.11 17.59
CA ALA A 211 -3.53 19.00 18.74
C ALA A 211 -3.11 18.22 20.00
N ASP A 212 -2.66 18.93 21.03
CA ASP A 212 -2.17 18.32 22.29
C ASP A 212 -3.26 17.53 23.04
N ASP A 213 -4.53 17.84 22.79
CA ASP A 213 -5.68 17.11 23.30
C ASP A 213 -6.01 15.81 22.53
N GLY A 214 -5.19 15.48 21.52
CA GLY A 214 -5.33 14.28 20.69
C GLY A 214 -6.28 14.42 19.50
N TRP A 215 -7.03 15.53 19.37
CA TRP A 215 -7.91 15.72 18.23
C TRP A 215 -7.16 16.19 17.00
N TRP A 216 -7.43 15.58 15.86
CA TRP A 216 -7.01 16.12 14.57
C TRP A 216 -7.83 17.35 14.25
N SER A 217 -7.17 18.47 14.02
CA SER A 217 -7.78 19.78 13.84
C SER A 217 -7.14 20.51 12.68
N ILE A 218 -7.86 21.48 12.15
CA ILE A 218 -7.30 22.40 11.18
C ILE A 218 -6.70 23.59 11.90
N PHE A 219 -5.50 23.95 11.49
CA PHE A 219 -4.75 25.10 11.95
C PHE A 219 -4.61 26.09 10.80
N ARG A 220 -4.50 27.35 11.16
CA ARG A 220 -4.29 28.50 10.27
C ARG A 220 -3.00 29.19 10.62
N PHE A 221 -2.29 29.62 9.60
CA PHE A 221 -1.14 30.50 9.72
C PHE A 221 -1.28 31.67 8.74
N ASP A 222 -1.14 32.87 9.23
CA ASP A 222 -1.20 34.10 8.43
C ASP A 222 0.20 34.69 8.30
N PHE A 223 0.63 34.91 7.07
CA PHE A 223 1.86 35.63 6.78
C PHE A 223 1.59 37.14 6.92
N ALA A 224 2.63 37.92 7.26
CA ALA A 224 2.62 39.37 7.10
C ALA A 224 2.39 39.74 5.61
N GLU A 225 2.16 41.02 5.30
CA GLU A 225 1.85 41.49 3.93
C GLU A 225 2.87 41.02 2.88
N ASN A 226 4.11 40.75 3.28
CA ASN A 226 5.12 40.12 2.43
C ASN A 226 5.66 38.84 3.07
N PRO A 227 5.33 37.65 2.56
CA PRO A 227 5.89 36.37 3.06
C PRO A 227 7.42 36.28 2.97
N LEU A 228 8.07 37.10 2.14
CA LEU A 228 9.54 37.18 2.05
C LEU A 228 10.17 37.90 3.25
N GLU A 229 9.40 38.70 4.00
CA GLU A 229 9.82 39.37 5.22
C GLU A 229 9.45 38.55 6.48
N PHE A 230 9.72 37.24 6.44
CA PHE A 230 9.50 36.37 7.59
C PHE A 230 10.36 36.86 8.75
N SER A 231 9.74 37.57 9.70
CA SER A 231 10.44 38.07 10.88
C SER A 231 10.69 36.91 11.85
N ASP A 232 11.81 36.96 12.59
CA ASP A 232 12.22 35.94 13.60
C ASP A 232 11.24 35.81 14.81
N PHE A 233 10.06 36.42 14.73
CA PHE A 233 9.04 36.30 15.77
C PHE A 233 8.22 35.03 15.51
N PRO A 234 8.14 34.12 16.50
CA PRO A 234 7.35 32.91 16.35
C PRO A 234 5.84 33.25 16.33
N VAL A 235 5.29 33.43 15.13
CA VAL A 235 3.82 33.41 14.97
C VAL A 235 3.38 31.98 15.14
N LEU A 236 2.61 31.70 16.20
CA LEU A 236 2.10 30.37 16.43
C LEU A 236 0.86 30.11 15.57
N PRO A 237 0.76 28.97 14.91
CA PRO A 237 -0.45 28.62 14.18
C PRO A 237 -1.69 28.57 15.08
N LEU A 238 -2.76 29.15 14.61
CA LEU A 238 -4.03 29.21 15.32
C LEU A 238 -4.88 27.97 14.98
N ARG A 239 -5.33 27.22 15.99
CA ARG A 239 -6.34 26.17 15.82
C ARG A 239 -7.68 26.80 15.45
N VAL A 240 -8.28 26.39 14.31
CA VAL A 240 -9.54 26.98 13.83
C VAL A 240 -10.75 26.06 14.03
N THR A 241 -10.58 24.75 13.93
CA THR A 241 -11.67 23.79 14.19
C THR A 241 -11.69 23.36 15.67
N PRO A 242 -12.89 23.22 16.26
CA PRO A 242 -13.03 22.90 17.69
C PRO A 242 -12.65 21.46 18.01
N PRO A 243 -12.35 21.12 19.27
CA PRO A 243 -12.26 19.72 19.72
C PRO A 243 -13.63 19.01 19.67
N GLY A 244 -13.61 17.69 19.78
CA GLY A 244 -14.83 16.86 19.78
C GLY A 244 -15.15 16.20 18.44
N LEU A 245 -14.42 16.55 17.38
CA LEU A 245 -14.43 15.86 16.08
C LEU A 245 -13.03 15.91 15.49
N HIS A 246 -12.72 14.94 14.64
CA HIS A 246 -11.50 14.97 13.86
C HIS A 246 -11.74 15.68 12.53
N CYS A 247 -10.85 16.60 12.16
CA CYS A 247 -10.85 17.32 10.89
C CYS A 247 -9.54 17.07 10.15
N PHE A 248 -9.64 16.72 8.86
CA PHE A 248 -8.51 16.35 8.02
C PHE A 248 -8.56 17.07 6.67
N THR A 249 -7.43 17.13 6.00
CA THR A 249 -7.26 17.48 4.59
C THR A 249 -8.06 18.73 4.18
N PRO A 250 -7.75 19.90 4.73
CA PRO A 250 -8.49 21.12 4.42
C PRO A 250 -8.31 21.53 2.95
N ALA A 251 -9.35 22.13 2.38
CA ALA A 251 -9.32 22.86 1.12
C ALA A 251 -9.91 24.27 1.33
N ALA A 252 -9.11 25.29 1.13
CA ALA A 252 -9.52 26.67 1.37
C ALA A 252 -10.39 27.19 0.20
N PHE A 253 -11.44 27.93 0.55
CA PHE A 253 -12.16 28.76 -0.42
C PHE A 253 -11.40 30.06 -0.67
N GLN A 254 -11.57 30.62 -1.85
CA GLN A 254 -10.89 31.87 -2.21
C GLN A 254 -11.51 33.12 -1.55
N ASP A 255 -12.66 32.95 -0.93
CA ASP A 255 -13.32 34.01 -0.14
C ASP A 255 -12.61 34.32 1.20
N GLY A 256 -11.64 33.48 1.59
CA GLY A 256 -10.92 33.62 2.87
C GLY A 256 -11.76 33.38 4.12
N LYS A 257 -13.03 32.97 3.97
CA LYS A 257 -14.00 32.80 5.07
C LYS A 257 -14.38 31.35 5.34
N ARG A 258 -14.17 30.47 4.39
CA ARG A 258 -14.61 29.07 4.48
C ARG A 258 -13.48 28.10 4.14
N ILE A 259 -13.55 26.93 4.74
CA ILE A 259 -12.72 25.76 4.39
C ILE A 259 -13.60 24.53 4.24
N ALA A 260 -13.36 23.71 3.25
CA ALA A 260 -13.90 22.36 3.17
C ALA A 260 -12.98 21.41 3.92
N VAL A 261 -13.52 20.50 4.69
CA VAL A 261 -12.76 19.56 5.54
C VAL A 261 -13.38 18.18 5.51
N ALA A 262 -12.55 17.14 5.58
CA ALA A 262 -13.03 15.79 5.86
C ALA A 262 -13.16 15.63 7.39
N THR A 263 -14.37 15.30 7.87
CA THR A 263 -14.65 15.19 9.30
C THR A 263 -14.93 13.75 9.72
N ARG A 264 -14.52 13.40 10.93
CA ARG A 264 -14.89 12.16 11.61
C ARG A 264 -15.48 12.49 12.98
N ARG A 265 -16.79 12.28 13.10
CA ARG A 265 -17.53 12.58 14.34
C ARG A 265 -17.63 11.34 15.21
N ARG A 266 -17.52 11.52 16.53
CA ARG A 266 -17.71 10.43 17.50
C ARG A 266 -19.10 9.82 17.35
N GLY A 267 -19.19 8.50 17.31
CA GLY A 267 -20.46 7.77 17.17
C GLY A 267 -21.02 7.75 15.73
N LYS A 268 -20.37 8.40 14.77
CA LYS A 268 -20.70 8.26 13.34
C LYS A 268 -19.78 7.23 12.69
N ARG A 269 -20.36 6.40 11.84
CA ARG A 269 -19.61 5.34 11.11
C ARG A 269 -18.77 5.90 9.97
N TYR A 270 -19.29 6.89 9.25
CA TYR A 270 -18.69 7.39 8.02
C TYR A 270 -17.97 8.70 8.22
N ARG A 271 -16.95 8.92 7.39
CA ARG A 271 -16.25 10.19 7.22
C ARG A 271 -16.95 11.00 6.15
N HIS A 272 -17.22 12.27 6.42
CA HIS A 272 -17.92 13.16 5.51
C HIS A 272 -17.14 14.44 5.22
N ILE A 273 -17.50 15.09 4.10
CA ILE A 273 -17.03 16.44 3.81
C ILE A 273 -18.05 17.43 4.35
N GLU A 274 -17.55 18.39 5.09
CA GLU A 274 -18.30 19.53 5.63
C GLU A 274 -17.59 20.83 5.25
N ILE A 275 -18.33 21.91 5.09
CA ILE A 275 -17.81 23.27 4.95
C ILE A 275 -17.84 23.91 6.32
N PHE A 276 -16.67 24.39 6.76
CA PHE A 276 -16.53 25.10 8.02
C PHE A 276 -16.39 26.60 7.76
N ASP A 277 -17.27 27.38 8.34
CA ASP A 277 -17.26 28.84 8.31
C ASP A 277 -16.35 29.38 9.42
N LEU A 278 -15.36 30.18 9.05
CA LEU A 278 -14.32 30.65 9.96
C LEU A 278 -14.82 31.75 10.91
N GLU A 279 -15.89 32.46 10.55
CA GLU A 279 -16.47 33.52 11.36
C GLU A 279 -17.49 32.99 12.38
N SER A 280 -18.51 32.31 11.89
CA SER A 280 -19.57 31.74 12.71
C SER A 280 -19.16 30.48 13.46
N LYS A 281 -18.03 29.82 13.08
CA LYS A 281 -17.56 28.53 13.60
C LYS A 281 -18.55 27.38 13.38
N ALA A 282 -19.43 27.52 12.40
CA ALA A 282 -20.45 26.54 12.05
C ALA A 282 -19.93 25.56 10.99
N PHE A 283 -20.38 24.30 11.10
CA PHE A 283 -20.19 23.27 10.09
C PHE A 283 -21.46 23.10 9.26
N GLN A 284 -21.32 23.17 7.94
CA GLN A 284 -22.39 22.86 6.99
C GLN A 284 -22.13 21.48 6.39
N PRO A 285 -22.98 20.48 6.65
CA PRO A 285 -22.85 19.16 6.03
C PRO A 285 -23.01 19.24 4.51
N VAL A 286 -22.17 18.48 3.79
CA VAL A 286 -22.28 18.32 2.32
C VAL A 286 -22.54 16.86 1.99
N THR A 287 -21.57 16.00 2.16
CA THR A 287 -21.66 14.62 1.70
C THR A 287 -22.52 13.71 2.60
N GLU A 288 -22.71 14.06 3.86
CA GLU A 288 -23.68 13.35 4.70
C GLU A 288 -25.12 13.51 4.16
N LEU A 289 -25.45 14.66 3.58
CA LEU A 289 -26.76 14.89 2.92
C LEU A 289 -26.88 14.16 1.59
N LEU A 290 -25.80 14.11 0.81
CA LEU A 290 -25.80 13.58 -0.56
C LEU A 290 -25.65 12.04 -0.59
N ASN A 291 -24.78 11.50 0.25
CA ASN A 291 -24.40 10.08 0.28
C ASN A 291 -24.05 9.64 1.71
N PRO A 292 -25.02 9.46 2.60
CA PRO A 292 -24.79 9.26 4.04
C PRO A 292 -24.05 7.97 4.37
N ASN A 293 -24.08 6.97 3.51
CA ASN A 293 -23.58 5.62 3.76
C ASN A 293 -22.24 5.34 3.07
N PHE A 294 -21.44 6.38 2.80
CA PHE A 294 -20.12 6.26 2.19
C PHE A 294 -19.09 7.10 2.94
N HIS A 295 -17.83 6.67 2.87
CA HIS A 295 -16.71 7.47 3.30
C HIS A 295 -16.31 8.47 2.21
N HIS A 296 -16.00 9.69 2.62
CA HIS A 296 -15.58 10.79 1.76
C HIS A 296 -14.27 11.38 2.25
N TYR A 297 -13.37 11.72 1.32
CA TYR A 297 -12.00 12.13 1.60
C TYR A 297 -11.59 13.31 0.74
N ASN A 298 -10.53 13.98 1.15
CA ASN A 298 -9.71 14.91 0.38
C ASN A 298 -10.55 15.87 -0.47
N PRO A 299 -11.26 16.83 0.15
CA PRO A 299 -11.99 17.84 -0.59
C PRO A 299 -11.04 18.75 -1.37
N PHE A 300 -11.52 19.31 -2.45
CA PHE A 300 -10.86 20.36 -3.23
C PHE A 300 -11.88 21.35 -3.76
N VAL A 301 -11.51 22.61 -3.84
CA VAL A 301 -12.42 23.73 -4.14
C VAL A 301 -12.00 24.38 -5.45
N SER A 302 -12.99 24.74 -6.29
CA SER A 302 -12.73 25.45 -7.53
C SER A 302 -12.22 26.89 -7.29
N PRO A 303 -11.43 27.46 -8.22
CA PRO A 303 -10.88 28.82 -8.06
C PRO A 303 -11.96 29.89 -7.89
N ASP A 304 -13.16 29.71 -8.46
CA ASP A 304 -14.32 30.59 -8.28
C ASP A 304 -15.05 30.38 -6.96
N SER A 305 -14.69 29.35 -6.19
CA SER A 305 -15.37 28.94 -4.95
C SER A 305 -16.84 28.48 -5.14
N GLU A 306 -17.24 28.19 -6.36
CA GLU A 306 -18.61 27.77 -6.72
C GLU A 306 -18.79 26.27 -6.78
N SER A 307 -17.69 25.50 -6.87
CA SER A 307 -17.70 24.04 -6.93
C SER A 307 -16.84 23.40 -5.86
N LEU A 308 -17.32 22.31 -5.30
CA LEU A 308 -16.60 21.48 -4.36
C LEU A 308 -16.40 20.07 -4.96
N GLY A 309 -15.17 19.63 -5.01
CA GLY A 309 -14.83 18.27 -5.35
C GLY A 309 -14.47 17.45 -4.12
N TYR A 310 -14.63 16.15 -4.22
CA TYR A 310 -14.28 15.20 -3.15
C TYR A 310 -14.08 13.79 -3.69
N HIS A 311 -13.43 12.96 -2.91
CA HIS A 311 -13.22 11.54 -3.20
C HIS A 311 -14.23 10.72 -2.44
N ARG A 312 -14.98 9.86 -3.13
CA ARG A 312 -15.88 8.89 -2.52
C ARG A 312 -15.29 7.51 -2.62
N PHE A 313 -15.24 6.85 -1.50
CA PHE A 313 -14.83 5.48 -1.42
C PHE A 313 -15.89 4.56 -2.00
N ARG A 314 -15.52 3.68 -2.90
CA ARG A 314 -16.48 2.78 -3.57
C ARG A 314 -16.99 1.69 -2.66
N GLY A 315 -16.10 1.19 -1.81
CA GLY A 315 -16.39 0.10 -0.94
C GLY A 315 -16.34 -1.29 -1.60
N GLU A 316 -16.53 -2.36 -0.80
CA GLU A 316 -16.70 -3.74 -1.27
C GLU A 316 -18.16 -4.11 -1.43
N SER A 317 -18.46 -5.00 -2.35
CA SER A 317 -19.79 -5.58 -2.46
C SER A 317 -20.06 -6.53 -1.30
N THR A 318 -21.20 -6.36 -0.65
CA THR A 318 -21.73 -7.32 0.33
C THR A 318 -22.61 -8.39 -0.32
N GLU A 319 -22.94 -8.23 -1.60
CA GLU A 319 -23.73 -9.18 -2.36
C GLU A 319 -22.83 -10.07 -3.21
N GLY A 320 -22.74 -11.34 -2.83
CA GLY A 320 -22.02 -12.35 -3.59
C GLY A 320 -20.52 -12.37 -3.32
N GLU A 321 -19.77 -13.02 -4.14
CA GLU A 321 -18.37 -13.34 -4.02
C GLU A 321 -17.50 -12.17 -3.55
N LEU A 322 -17.19 -12.15 -2.27
CA LEU A 322 -16.39 -11.11 -1.58
C LEU A 322 -15.01 -10.89 -2.21
N THR A 323 -14.49 -11.88 -2.88
CA THR A 323 -13.20 -11.77 -3.55
C THR A 323 -13.13 -12.72 -4.73
N VAL A 324 -13.50 -12.22 -5.88
CA VAL A 324 -13.13 -12.90 -7.11
C VAL A 324 -11.65 -12.65 -7.36
N PRO A 325 -10.78 -13.66 -7.28
CA PRO A 325 -9.37 -13.46 -7.59
C PRO A 325 -9.23 -12.95 -9.01
N HIS A 326 -8.55 -11.82 -9.16
CA HIS A 326 -8.18 -11.27 -10.44
C HIS A 326 -6.69 -10.90 -10.44
N LEU A 327 -6.12 -10.83 -11.61
CA LEU A 327 -4.72 -10.50 -11.85
C LEU A 327 -4.65 -9.20 -12.63
N ASP A 328 -3.97 -8.20 -12.07
CA ASP A 328 -3.75 -6.93 -12.74
C ASP A 328 -2.30 -6.81 -13.19
N PRO A 329 -2.02 -6.60 -14.47
CA PRO A 329 -0.70 -6.16 -14.91
C PRO A 329 -0.36 -4.81 -14.29
N VAL A 330 0.83 -4.69 -13.74
CA VAL A 330 1.36 -3.42 -13.24
C VAL A 330 2.67 -3.07 -13.92
N ALA A 331 2.98 -1.78 -13.98
CA ALA A 331 4.22 -1.32 -14.59
C ALA A 331 5.44 -1.86 -13.84
N SER A 332 6.39 -2.40 -14.56
CA SER A 332 7.67 -2.88 -14.04
C SER A 332 8.78 -1.86 -14.30
N PRO A 333 9.68 -1.60 -13.34
CA PRO A 333 10.87 -0.78 -13.57
C PRO A 333 11.97 -1.52 -14.35
N ILE A 334 11.79 -2.80 -14.61
CA ILE A 334 12.77 -3.67 -15.28
C ILE A 334 12.14 -4.23 -16.56
N LYS A 335 12.80 -4.00 -17.70
CA LYS A 335 12.26 -4.27 -19.04
C LYS A 335 11.78 -5.71 -19.25
N ASP A 336 12.56 -6.69 -18.80
CA ASP A 336 12.30 -8.11 -19.06
C ASP A 336 11.62 -8.81 -17.88
N LEU A 337 11.17 -8.04 -16.88
CA LEU A 337 10.44 -8.51 -15.73
C LEU A 337 8.99 -8.03 -15.80
N ARG A 338 8.05 -8.96 -15.82
CA ARG A 338 6.62 -8.67 -15.76
C ARG A 338 6.15 -8.71 -14.32
N MET A 339 5.16 -7.89 -14.00
CA MET A 339 4.58 -7.85 -12.67
C MET A 339 3.07 -7.98 -12.74
N LEU A 340 2.52 -8.92 -11.97
CA LEU A 340 1.10 -9.20 -11.84
C LEU A 340 0.67 -8.99 -10.40
N ARG A 341 -0.28 -8.12 -10.18
CA ARG A 341 -0.88 -7.90 -8.88
C ARG A 341 -2.14 -8.75 -8.72
N SER A 342 -2.22 -9.49 -7.63
CA SER A 342 -3.38 -10.30 -7.24
C SER A 342 -4.14 -9.64 -6.10
N ASN A 343 -5.46 -9.79 -6.08
CA ASN A 343 -6.27 -9.42 -4.93
C ASN A 343 -6.38 -10.53 -3.86
N GLY A 344 -5.84 -11.73 -4.14
CA GLY A 344 -5.68 -12.79 -3.15
C GLY A 344 -4.27 -12.83 -2.58
N SER A 345 -4.10 -13.45 -1.42
CA SER A 345 -2.81 -13.56 -0.71
C SER A 345 -2.02 -14.80 -1.14
N PHE A 346 -0.71 -14.75 -0.97
CA PHE A 346 0.21 -15.87 -1.20
C PHE A 346 0.05 -16.54 -2.58
N PRO A 347 0.13 -15.75 -3.68
CA PRO A 347 0.11 -16.34 -5.01
C PRO A 347 1.30 -17.29 -5.18
N SER A 348 1.08 -18.39 -5.89
CA SER A 348 2.11 -19.38 -6.21
C SER A 348 1.86 -19.96 -7.60
N PHE A 349 2.84 -19.87 -8.48
CA PHE A 349 2.74 -20.41 -9.85
C PHE A 349 2.86 -21.94 -9.86
N SER A 350 2.08 -22.59 -10.71
CA SER A 350 2.34 -23.97 -11.10
C SER A 350 3.69 -24.06 -11.83
N PRO A 351 4.37 -25.24 -11.82
CA PRO A 351 5.69 -25.36 -12.43
C PRO A 351 5.77 -24.98 -13.91
N ASP A 352 4.67 -25.15 -14.65
CA ASP A 352 4.53 -24.77 -16.06
C ASP A 352 4.03 -23.33 -16.28
N GLY A 353 3.73 -22.62 -15.19
CA GLY A 353 3.21 -21.26 -15.23
C GLY A 353 1.74 -21.12 -15.67
N SER A 354 1.03 -22.23 -15.90
CA SER A 354 -0.35 -22.20 -16.41
C SER A 354 -1.38 -21.77 -15.38
N PHE A 355 -1.07 -21.91 -14.10
CA PHE A 355 -1.96 -21.61 -12.99
C PHE A 355 -1.27 -20.85 -11.88
N LEU A 356 -2.09 -20.10 -11.11
CA LEU A 356 -1.72 -19.57 -9.79
C LEU A 356 -2.66 -20.14 -8.74
N ALA A 357 -2.10 -20.65 -7.65
CA ALA A 357 -2.83 -20.91 -6.41
C ALA A 357 -2.74 -19.64 -5.54
N LEU A 358 -3.82 -19.29 -4.84
CA LEU A 358 -3.87 -18.17 -3.93
C LEU A 358 -4.93 -18.35 -2.84
N ASN A 359 -4.83 -17.54 -1.79
CA ASN A 359 -5.78 -17.52 -0.68
C ASN A 359 -6.65 -16.26 -0.81
N PRO A 360 -7.96 -16.38 -1.06
CA PRO A 360 -8.84 -15.22 -1.26
C PRO A 360 -9.00 -14.38 0.03
N ALA A 361 -9.06 -15.03 1.17
CA ALA A 361 -9.05 -14.43 2.49
C ALA A 361 -8.22 -15.27 3.46
N LEU A 362 -7.86 -14.72 4.60
CA LEU A 362 -7.02 -15.38 5.62
C LEU A 362 -7.80 -15.70 6.90
N ASP A 363 -9.11 -15.71 6.82
CA ASP A 363 -10.06 -16.07 7.86
C ASP A 363 -10.81 -17.36 7.50
N GLU A 364 -11.86 -17.69 8.24
CA GLU A 364 -12.68 -18.88 8.03
C GLU A 364 -13.51 -18.88 6.72
N ASN A 365 -13.68 -17.69 6.10
CA ASN A 365 -14.30 -17.56 4.77
C ASN A 365 -13.27 -17.75 3.62
N GLY A 366 -12.00 -17.95 3.96
CA GLY A 366 -10.90 -18.11 3.04
C GLY A 366 -10.89 -19.47 2.35
N GLY A 367 -9.70 -20.03 2.24
CA GLY A 367 -9.44 -21.31 1.59
C GLY A 367 -8.36 -21.19 0.52
N ILE A 368 -8.46 -22.04 -0.50
CA ILE A 368 -7.51 -22.05 -1.62
C ILE A 368 -8.27 -21.98 -2.93
N LYS A 369 -7.90 -21.04 -3.77
CA LYS A 369 -8.38 -20.94 -5.16
C LYS A 369 -7.22 -21.16 -6.13
N VAL A 370 -7.54 -21.74 -7.29
CA VAL A 370 -6.65 -21.85 -8.43
C VAL A 370 -7.22 -21.01 -9.55
N VAL A 371 -6.37 -20.20 -10.17
CA VAL A 371 -6.71 -19.29 -11.25
C VAL A 371 -5.81 -19.60 -12.44
N LYS A 372 -6.34 -19.61 -13.66
CA LYS A 372 -5.50 -19.60 -14.85
C LYS A 372 -4.65 -18.34 -14.87
N SER A 373 -3.39 -18.48 -15.27
CA SER A 373 -2.45 -17.35 -15.31
C SER A 373 -2.88 -16.24 -16.27
N ASP A 374 -3.76 -16.54 -17.22
CA ASP A 374 -4.40 -15.57 -18.13
C ASP A 374 -5.67 -14.91 -17.54
N GLY A 375 -6.03 -15.26 -16.30
CA GLY A 375 -7.21 -14.72 -15.61
C GLY A 375 -8.57 -15.24 -16.11
N SER A 376 -8.59 -16.11 -17.15
CA SER A 376 -9.83 -16.50 -17.86
C SER A 376 -10.73 -17.42 -17.07
N LYS A 377 -10.21 -18.18 -16.13
CA LYS A 377 -11.00 -19.16 -15.35
C LYS A 377 -10.39 -19.38 -13.96
N ARG A 378 -11.24 -19.72 -13.01
CA ARG A 378 -10.87 -19.93 -11.61
C ARG A 378 -11.70 -21.02 -10.97
N TRP A 379 -11.14 -21.67 -9.96
CA TRP A 379 -11.75 -22.78 -9.23
C TRP A 379 -11.44 -22.70 -7.75
N THR A 380 -12.33 -23.21 -6.93
CA THR A 380 -12.12 -23.35 -5.49
C THR A 380 -11.68 -24.80 -5.18
N LEU A 381 -10.53 -24.96 -4.54
CA LEU A 381 -10.04 -26.26 -4.05
C LEU A 381 -10.45 -26.50 -2.60
N ILE A 382 -10.28 -25.49 -1.75
CA ILE A 382 -10.64 -25.55 -0.33
C ILE A 382 -11.55 -24.36 -0.05
N LYS A 383 -12.70 -24.65 0.57
CA LYS A 383 -13.70 -23.64 0.95
C LYS A 383 -13.91 -23.64 2.46
N SER A 384 -14.24 -22.47 3.01
CA SER A 384 -14.65 -22.30 4.41
C SER A 384 -13.67 -22.90 5.42
N ARG A 385 -12.37 -22.72 5.16
CA ARG A 385 -11.30 -23.11 6.05
C ARG A 385 -10.16 -22.12 5.99
N VAL A 386 -9.60 -21.78 7.14
CA VAL A 386 -8.40 -20.94 7.18
C VAL A 386 -7.24 -21.68 6.55
N ALA A 387 -6.74 -21.14 5.44
CA ALA A 387 -5.61 -21.65 4.69
C ALA A 387 -4.72 -20.49 4.24
N PHE A 388 -3.41 -20.71 4.20
CA PHE A 388 -2.47 -19.69 3.75
C PHE A 388 -1.17 -20.32 3.25
N TYR A 389 -0.47 -19.56 2.40
CA TYR A 389 0.83 -19.87 1.84
C TYR A 389 0.85 -21.18 1.04
N ASN A 390 0.72 -21.03 -0.26
CA ASN A 390 0.64 -22.16 -1.19
C ASN A 390 2.00 -22.40 -1.86
N ALA A 391 2.36 -23.66 -2.05
CA ALA A 391 3.52 -24.07 -2.82
C ALA A 391 3.16 -25.27 -3.70
N TRP A 392 3.38 -25.18 -5.02
CA TRP A 392 3.17 -26.30 -5.91
C TRP A 392 4.29 -27.34 -5.79
N SER A 393 3.94 -28.60 -5.98
CA SER A 393 4.95 -29.64 -6.20
C SER A 393 5.66 -29.38 -7.53
N PRO A 394 7.00 -29.31 -7.56
CA PRO A 394 7.72 -29.15 -8.81
C PRO A 394 7.74 -30.38 -9.70
N THR A 395 7.44 -31.57 -9.15
CA THR A 395 7.54 -32.84 -9.84
C THR A 395 6.20 -33.57 -10.02
N GLU A 396 5.25 -33.35 -9.12
CA GLU A 396 3.90 -33.89 -9.24
C GLU A 396 2.92 -32.82 -9.72
N LYS A 397 2.34 -33.03 -10.89
CA LYS A 397 1.32 -32.12 -11.42
C LYS A 397 0.07 -32.14 -10.53
N TYR A 398 -0.57 -30.98 -10.38
CA TYR A 398 -1.83 -30.80 -9.64
C TYR A 398 -1.75 -31.17 -8.15
N VAL A 399 -0.57 -30.96 -7.57
CA VAL A 399 -0.33 -31.09 -6.13
C VAL A 399 0.13 -29.74 -5.57
N ILE A 400 -0.55 -29.29 -4.52
CA ILE A 400 -0.27 -28.07 -3.78
C ILE A 400 -0.03 -28.41 -2.32
N TYR A 401 0.96 -27.77 -1.71
CA TYR A 401 1.18 -27.75 -0.27
C TYR A 401 0.66 -26.44 0.29
N SER A 402 -0.01 -26.48 1.45
CA SER A 402 -0.52 -25.29 2.11
C SER A 402 -0.55 -25.43 3.62
N SER A 403 -0.60 -24.32 4.33
CA SER A 403 -0.79 -24.27 5.78
C SER A 403 -2.27 -24.17 6.08
N LEU A 404 -2.79 -25.07 6.94
CA LEU A 404 -4.18 -25.08 7.38
C LEU A 404 -4.26 -24.72 8.85
N GLY A 405 -4.92 -23.62 9.17
CA GLY A 405 -5.09 -23.05 10.51
C GLY A 405 -4.83 -21.56 10.58
N PRO A 406 -4.96 -20.91 11.73
CA PRO A 406 -4.81 -19.46 11.89
C PRO A 406 -3.36 -19.01 11.65
N ILE A 407 -3.21 -17.95 10.85
CA ILE A 407 -1.90 -17.57 10.28
C ILE A 407 -0.92 -16.95 11.29
N PHE A 408 -1.38 -16.07 12.18
CA PHE A 408 -0.50 -15.22 12.99
C PHE A 408 -0.48 -15.55 14.48
N GLU A 409 -0.72 -16.78 14.80
CA GLU A 409 -0.85 -17.24 16.17
C GLU A 409 0.49 -17.64 16.81
N SER A 410 0.45 -17.92 18.09
CA SER A 410 1.62 -18.34 18.89
C SER A 410 2.30 -19.60 18.34
N ALA A 411 3.52 -19.88 18.78
CA ALA A 411 4.22 -21.13 18.42
C ALA A 411 3.45 -22.40 18.82
N LYS A 412 2.56 -22.31 19.83
CA LYS A 412 1.77 -23.44 20.36
C LYS A 412 0.46 -23.67 19.62
N THR A 413 -0.04 -22.70 18.86
CA THR A 413 -1.30 -22.80 18.14
C THR A 413 -1.20 -23.83 17.00
N THR A 414 -2.14 -24.75 16.93
CA THR A 414 -2.15 -25.80 15.91
C THR A 414 -2.37 -25.23 14.52
N VAL A 415 -1.36 -25.36 13.68
CA VAL A 415 -1.41 -25.17 12.23
C VAL A 415 -0.73 -26.37 11.59
N GLN A 416 -1.27 -26.90 10.52
CA GLN A 416 -0.77 -28.12 9.90
C GLN A 416 -0.40 -27.90 8.45
N ILE A 417 0.65 -28.59 7.99
CA ILE A 417 0.97 -28.67 6.58
C ILE A 417 0.11 -29.73 5.93
N ALA A 418 -0.57 -29.35 4.85
CA ALA A 418 -1.38 -30.25 4.03
C ALA A 418 -0.79 -30.40 2.63
N ARG A 419 -0.88 -31.60 2.09
CA ARG A 419 -0.69 -31.92 0.68
C ARG A 419 -2.06 -32.10 0.05
N ILE A 420 -2.36 -31.33 -0.97
CA ILE A 420 -3.67 -31.23 -1.63
C ILE A 420 -3.50 -31.66 -3.08
N LYS A 421 -4.18 -32.71 -3.48
CA LYS A 421 -4.13 -33.25 -4.85
C LYS A 421 -5.51 -33.17 -5.48
N PHE A 422 -5.59 -32.76 -6.75
CA PHE A 422 -6.83 -32.69 -7.51
C PHE A 422 -6.65 -33.24 -8.92
N ASP A 423 -7.75 -33.57 -9.60
CA ASP A 423 -7.73 -34.16 -10.94
C ASP A 423 -7.83 -33.02 -12.00
N PRO A 424 -6.91 -33.01 -12.99
CA PRO A 424 -6.96 -32.02 -14.07
C PRO A 424 -8.23 -32.08 -14.93
N SER A 425 -8.92 -33.25 -14.99
CA SER A 425 -10.16 -33.38 -15.73
C SER A 425 -11.28 -32.49 -15.20
N ASP A 426 -11.26 -32.20 -13.89
CA ASP A 426 -12.23 -31.31 -13.24
C ASP A 426 -12.06 -29.85 -13.66
N LEU A 427 -10.88 -29.46 -14.16
CA LEU A 427 -10.61 -28.10 -14.67
C LEU A 427 -11.28 -27.83 -16.03
N SER A 428 -11.70 -28.87 -16.75
CA SER A 428 -12.33 -28.74 -18.05
C SER A 428 -13.85 -28.52 -17.99
N GLY A 429 -14.48 -28.86 -16.86
CA GLY A 429 -15.92 -28.74 -16.64
C GLY A 429 -16.36 -27.36 -16.17
N ASP A 430 -17.67 -27.23 -15.90
CA ASP A 430 -18.29 -26.01 -15.35
C ASP A 430 -18.29 -25.96 -13.82
N LEU A 431 -17.57 -26.87 -13.17
CA LEU A 431 -17.49 -26.93 -11.72
C LEU A 431 -16.70 -25.73 -11.20
N GLU A 432 -17.29 -24.96 -10.28
CA GLU A 432 -16.59 -23.90 -9.54
C GLU A 432 -15.79 -24.47 -8.36
N GLU A 433 -16.26 -25.56 -7.74
CA GLU A 433 -15.57 -26.28 -6.67
C GLU A 433 -15.04 -27.61 -7.21
N ILE A 434 -13.74 -27.82 -7.03
CA ILE A 434 -13.05 -29.02 -7.52
C ILE A 434 -12.83 -29.99 -6.35
N PRO A 435 -13.21 -31.27 -6.49
CA PRO A 435 -12.87 -32.29 -5.53
C PRO A 435 -11.35 -32.41 -5.36
N CYS A 436 -10.89 -32.52 -4.14
CA CYS A 436 -9.46 -32.71 -3.86
C CYS A 436 -9.23 -33.68 -2.71
N ASP A 437 -8.11 -34.41 -2.78
CA ASP A 437 -7.60 -35.26 -1.71
C ASP A 437 -6.66 -34.43 -0.81
N VAL A 438 -6.99 -34.35 0.48
CA VAL A 438 -6.24 -33.57 1.47
C VAL A 438 -5.55 -34.49 2.46
N LYS A 439 -4.24 -34.62 2.34
CA LYS A 439 -3.40 -35.39 3.26
C LYS A 439 -2.64 -34.43 4.20
N ILE A 440 -2.86 -34.57 5.50
CA ILE A 440 -2.10 -33.83 6.52
C ILE A 440 -0.72 -34.47 6.68
N LEU A 441 0.32 -33.64 6.67
CA LEU A 441 1.73 -34.07 6.73
C LEU A 441 2.37 -33.89 8.12
N THR A 442 1.78 -33.11 9.00
CA THR A 442 2.29 -32.80 10.35
C THR A 442 1.33 -33.29 11.44
N ARG A 443 1.85 -33.57 12.63
CA ARG A 443 1.03 -34.00 13.79
C ARG A 443 0.39 -32.78 14.46
N GLU A 444 -0.79 -32.97 15.04
CA GLU A 444 -1.56 -31.89 15.69
C GLU A 444 -0.87 -31.27 16.90
N ASP A 445 -0.17 -32.08 17.68
CA ASP A 445 0.49 -31.69 18.92
C ASP A 445 1.85 -30.98 18.73
N THR A 446 2.21 -30.67 17.49
CA THR A 446 3.50 -30.06 17.14
C THR A 446 3.45 -28.55 16.95
N GLY A 447 2.33 -27.91 17.28
CA GLY A 447 2.15 -26.46 17.28
C GLY A 447 1.99 -25.86 15.89
N ASN A 448 2.62 -24.71 15.65
CA ASN A 448 2.44 -23.90 14.45
C ASN A 448 3.34 -24.38 13.31
N ASN A 449 2.84 -25.27 12.47
CA ASN A 449 3.53 -25.77 11.27
C ASN A 449 3.05 -25.03 10.03
N ALA A 450 3.87 -24.15 9.46
CA ALA A 450 3.44 -23.19 8.46
C ALA A 450 4.50 -22.92 7.40
N PHE A 451 4.07 -22.30 6.29
CA PHE A 451 4.91 -21.84 5.19
C PHE A 451 5.72 -22.96 4.52
N PRO A 452 5.06 -23.95 3.92
CA PRO A 452 5.76 -25.04 3.23
C PRO A 452 6.44 -24.54 1.94
N SER A 453 7.67 -24.99 1.69
CA SER A 453 8.34 -24.86 0.40
C SER A 453 8.92 -26.20 -0.01
N CYS A 454 8.60 -26.66 -1.23
CA CYS A 454 9.02 -27.95 -1.75
C CYS A 454 10.43 -27.87 -2.35
N SER A 455 11.26 -28.88 -2.10
CA SER A 455 12.56 -29.02 -2.77
C SER A 455 12.38 -29.27 -4.27
N PRO A 456 13.31 -28.83 -5.14
CA PRO A 456 13.18 -28.96 -6.59
C PRO A 456 13.02 -30.42 -7.08
N ASP A 457 13.54 -31.38 -6.34
CA ASP A 457 13.40 -32.80 -6.62
C ASP A 457 12.06 -33.42 -6.15
N GLY A 458 11.21 -32.62 -5.51
CA GLY A 458 9.89 -33.00 -5.03
C GLY A 458 9.86 -33.91 -3.80
N LYS A 459 11.00 -34.17 -3.15
CA LYS A 459 11.09 -35.16 -2.07
C LYS A 459 10.95 -34.59 -0.68
N SER A 460 11.22 -33.31 -0.49
CA SER A 460 11.28 -32.68 0.82
C SER A 460 10.47 -31.40 0.87
N ILE A 461 9.92 -31.10 2.05
CA ILE A 461 9.30 -29.81 2.37
C ILE A 461 10.08 -29.15 3.49
N VAL A 462 10.58 -27.94 3.28
CA VAL A 462 11.01 -27.06 4.37
C VAL A 462 9.81 -26.25 4.86
N PHE A 463 9.68 -26.09 6.16
CA PHE A 463 8.56 -25.39 6.78
C PHE A 463 8.97 -24.81 8.14
N ARG A 464 8.23 -23.82 8.61
CA ARG A 464 8.33 -23.30 9.97
C ARG A 464 7.54 -24.20 10.92
N SER A 465 8.09 -24.50 12.10
CA SER A 465 7.37 -25.23 13.16
C SER A 465 7.59 -24.61 14.54
N GLY A 466 6.53 -24.62 15.34
CA GLY A 466 6.55 -24.19 16.75
C GLY A 466 6.92 -25.29 17.75
N ARG A 467 7.24 -26.50 17.31
CA ARG A 467 7.43 -27.69 18.14
C ARG A 467 8.56 -27.60 19.18
N SER A 468 9.53 -26.71 18.97
CA SER A 468 10.61 -26.46 19.92
C SER A 468 10.26 -25.40 20.98
N GLY A 469 9.05 -24.86 20.96
CA GLY A 469 8.65 -23.69 21.77
C GLY A 469 8.96 -22.36 21.11
N HIS A 470 9.79 -22.36 20.08
CA HIS A 470 10.13 -21.24 19.22
C HIS A 470 9.77 -21.57 17.76
N LYS A 471 9.66 -20.56 16.91
CA LYS A 471 9.35 -20.77 15.49
C LYS A 471 10.63 -20.97 14.69
N ASN A 472 11.08 -22.22 14.55
CA ASN A 472 12.26 -22.57 13.77
C ASN A 472 11.91 -23.36 12.50
N LEU A 473 12.90 -23.58 11.62
CA LEU A 473 12.73 -24.31 10.37
C LEU A 473 13.01 -25.80 10.54
N TYR A 474 12.20 -26.60 9.84
CA TYR A 474 12.29 -28.06 9.81
C TYR A 474 12.10 -28.57 8.38
N ILE A 475 12.57 -29.79 8.12
CA ILE A 475 12.40 -30.47 6.84
C ILE A 475 11.72 -31.82 7.10
N LEU A 476 10.73 -32.16 6.25
CA LEU A 476 10.01 -33.42 6.26
C LEU A 476 9.87 -34.01 4.85
N ASP A 477 9.44 -35.28 4.77
CA ASP A 477 9.10 -35.97 3.50
C ASP A 477 7.87 -35.31 2.84
N ALA A 478 7.96 -34.96 1.55
CA ALA A 478 6.93 -34.25 0.82
C ALA A 478 5.65 -35.06 0.57
N VAL A 479 5.73 -36.38 0.61
CA VAL A 479 4.59 -37.31 0.31
C VAL A 479 3.96 -37.82 1.59
N ASN A 480 4.79 -38.28 2.52
CA ASN A 480 4.33 -38.99 3.73
C ASN A 480 4.39 -38.12 4.99
N GLY A 481 5.01 -36.95 4.91
CA GLY A 481 5.16 -36.10 6.06
C GLY A 481 6.02 -36.72 7.15
N GLU A 482 5.73 -36.38 8.40
CA GLU A 482 6.46 -36.89 9.57
C GLU A 482 6.00 -38.32 10.00
N PHE A 483 5.01 -38.92 9.29
CA PHE A 483 4.46 -40.21 9.68
C PHE A 483 5.30 -41.40 9.17
N ASN A 484 6.17 -41.20 8.20
CA ASN A 484 6.93 -42.27 7.58
C ASN A 484 8.41 -41.97 7.33
N GLY A 485 8.98 -40.99 7.97
CA GLY A 485 10.39 -40.63 7.77
C GLY A 485 10.92 -39.65 8.81
N GLY A 486 10.04 -39.24 9.72
CA GLY A 486 10.41 -38.28 10.74
C GLY A 486 10.51 -36.85 10.20
N VAL A 487 10.94 -35.95 11.08
CA VAL A 487 11.17 -34.55 10.79
C VAL A 487 12.58 -34.18 11.25
N ARG A 488 13.30 -33.44 10.42
CA ARG A 488 14.64 -32.98 10.74
C ARG A 488 14.62 -31.47 11.01
N LYS A 489 15.21 -31.06 12.14
CA LYS A 489 15.41 -29.66 12.49
C LYS A 489 16.48 -29.06 11.59
N LEU A 490 16.24 -27.87 11.04
CA LEU A 490 17.17 -27.14 10.18
C LEU A 490 17.82 -25.97 10.93
N THR A 491 17.02 -25.20 11.68
CA THR A 491 17.51 -24.09 12.52
C THR A 491 17.12 -24.31 13.98
N ASP A 492 17.87 -23.73 14.91
CA ASP A 492 17.65 -23.90 16.35
C ASP A 492 18.03 -22.65 17.14
N GLY A 493 17.07 -22.06 17.85
CA GLY A 493 17.30 -20.93 18.73
C GLY A 493 16.04 -20.21 19.21
N PRO A 494 16.20 -19.27 20.16
CA PRO A 494 15.08 -18.57 20.78
C PRO A 494 14.56 -17.38 19.94
N TRP A 495 14.54 -17.52 18.64
CA TRP A 495 14.11 -16.52 17.68
C TRP A 495 13.01 -17.06 16.75
N ILE A 496 12.62 -16.24 15.80
CA ILE A 496 11.61 -16.58 14.80
C ILE A 496 12.27 -16.69 13.43
N ASP A 497 12.19 -17.87 12.84
CA ASP A 497 12.45 -18.12 11.43
C ASP A 497 11.12 -18.34 10.73
N THR A 498 10.94 -17.77 9.55
CA THR A 498 9.64 -17.83 8.86
C THR A 498 9.77 -17.73 7.34
N MET A 499 8.74 -18.18 6.64
CA MET A 499 8.59 -18.05 5.19
C MET A 499 9.80 -18.58 4.41
N PRO A 500 10.22 -19.83 4.66
CA PRO A 500 11.34 -20.41 3.92
C PRO A 500 10.97 -20.62 2.45
N CYS A 501 11.94 -20.41 1.58
CA CYS A 501 11.86 -20.70 0.17
C CYS A 501 13.08 -21.52 -0.26
N TRP A 502 12.85 -22.64 -0.91
CA TRP A 502 13.92 -23.46 -1.45
C TRP A 502 14.44 -22.87 -2.76
N SER A 503 15.76 -22.86 -2.96
CA SER A 503 16.35 -22.43 -4.23
C SER A 503 15.98 -23.39 -5.38
N PRO A 504 15.85 -22.92 -6.62
CA PRO A 504 15.54 -23.76 -7.76
C PRO A 504 16.61 -24.84 -8.03
N ASN A 505 17.85 -24.60 -7.58
CA ASN A 505 18.97 -25.55 -7.71
C ASN A 505 19.00 -26.56 -6.55
N GLY A 506 18.24 -26.37 -5.49
CA GLY A 506 18.18 -27.27 -4.33
C GLY A 506 19.33 -27.11 -3.34
N ASP A 507 20.22 -26.18 -3.53
CA ASP A 507 21.45 -25.99 -2.76
C ASP A 507 21.30 -25.03 -1.59
N LEU A 508 20.28 -24.15 -1.60
CA LEU A 508 20.02 -23.16 -0.56
C LEU A 508 18.54 -23.11 -0.16
N ILE A 509 18.30 -22.64 1.04
CA ILE A 509 17.00 -22.24 1.56
C ILE A 509 17.13 -20.80 2.05
N ALA A 510 16.36 -19.88 1.47
CA ALA A 510 16.25 -18.50 1.94
C ALA A 510 15.04 -18.36 2.87
N PHE A 511 15.13 -17.51 3.88
CA PHE A 511 14.06 -17.28 4.84
C PHE A 511 14.22 -15.92 5.55
N SER A 512 13.15 -15.47 6.17
CA SER A 512 13.14 -14.30 7.03
C SER A 512 13.37 -14.71 8.48
N SER A 513 14.25 -13.99 9.20
CA SER A 513 14.55 -14.28 10.60
C SER A 513 14.96 -13.03 11.39
N ASN A 514 14.62 -13.02 12.68
CA ASN A 514 15.10 -12.04 13.64
C ASN A 514 16.24 -12.55 14.53
N MET A 515 16.95 -13.60 14.13
CA MET A 515 18.01 -14.24 14.96
C MET A 515 19.15 -13.29 15.34
N HIS A 516 19.40 -12.21 14.57
CA HIS A 516 20.39 -11.20 14.89
C HIS A 516 19.95 -10.25 16.01
N ASN A 517 18.64 -10.19 16.30
CA ASN A 517 18.05 -9.36 17.35
C ASN A 517 16.75 -10.01 17.86
N PRO A 518 16.86 -11.14 18.62
CA PRO A 518 15.69 -11.92 19.05
C PRO A 518 14.69 -11.16 19.91
N ASP A 519 15.14 -10.15 20.65
CA ASP A 519 14.30 -9.31 21.51
C ASP A 519 13.45 -8.31 20.68
N ASN A 520 13.82 -8.04 19.43
CA ASN A 520 13.06 -7.21 18.52
C ASN A 520 12.29 -8.08 17.52
N VAL A 521 11.07 -8.43 17.89
CA VAL A 521 10.20 -9.29 17.07
C VAL A 521 9.82 -8.69 15.69
N ALA A 522 10.14 -7.45 15.43
CA ALA A 522 9.89 -6.79 14.17
C ALA A 522 11.15 -6.68 13.28
N ALA A 523 12.35 -6.91 13.80
CA ALA A 523 13.61 -6.76 13.06
C ALA A 523 13.95 -8.02 12.26
N PHE A 524 13.21 -8.26 11.17
CA PHE A 524 13.46 -9.39 10.28
C PHE A 524 14.43 -9.02 9.17
N SER A 525 15.35 -9.92 8.88
CA SER A 525 16.33 -9.85 7.78
C SER A 525 16.31 -11.13 6.96
N ILE A 526 16.95 -11.11 5.80
CA ILE A 526 17.11 -12.28 4.94
C ILE A 526 18.27 -13.14 5.45
N TYR A 527 18.02 -14.42 5.56
CA TYR A 527 19.03 -15.45 5.81
C TYR A 527 18.98 -16.52 4.74
N VAL A 528 20.12 -17.14 4.50
CA VAL A 528 20.24 -18.34 3.68
C VAL A 528 21.00 -19.41 4.43
N VAL A 529 20.63 -20.67 4.17
CA VAL A 529 21.26 -21.85 4.78
C VAL A 529 21.25 -23.01 3.78
N LYS A 530 22.24 -23.89 3.80
CA LYS A 530 22.19 -25.12 3.02
C LYS A 530 21.16 -26.10 3.60
N PRO A 531 20.59 -27.02 2.79
CA PRO A 531 19.62 -27.99 3.29
C PRO A 531 20.14 -28.90 4.43
N ASP A 532 21.45 -29.10 4.54
CA ASP A 532 22.09 -29.84 5.64
C ASP A 532 22.27 -29.04 6.93
N GLY A 533 21.93 -27.73 6.92
CA GLY A 533 22.09 -26.80 8.04
C GLY A 533 23.41 -26.06 8.05
N SER A 534 24.32 -26.33 7.14
CA SER A 534 25.60 -25.62 7.03
C SER A 534 25.44 -24.29 6.29
N ASP A 535 26.48 -23.44 6.34
CA ASP A 535 26.58 -22.16 5.63
C ASP A 535 25.43 -21.17 5.94
N LEU A 536 24.96 -21.15 7.20
CA LEU A 536 23.97 -20.19 7.66
C LEU A 536 24.57 -18.78 7.68
N ARG A 537 23.98 -17.89 6.88
CA ARG A 537 24.46 -16.51 6.78
C ARG A 537 23.36 -15.53 6.50
N ARG A 538 23.53 -14.27 6.96
CA ARG A 538 22.66 -13.14 6.69
C ARG A 538 23.03 -12.48 5.35
N ILE A 539 22.02 -12.05 4.59
CA ILE A 539 22.16 -11.17 3.43
C ILE A 539 21.83 -9.74 3.88
N TYR A 540 22.78 -8.83 3.75
CA TYR A 540 22.63 -7.44 4.16
C TYR A 540 22.08 -6.61 3.01
N VAL A 541 20.93 -5.99 3.18
CA VAL A 541 20.24 -5.21 2.11
C VAL A 541 20.13 -3.72 2.43
N ALA A 542 19.98 -3.34 3.69
CA ALA A 542 19.84 -1.94 4.11
C ALA A 542 21.15 -1.29 4.58
N GLY A 543 22.28 -1.92 4.34
CA GLY A 543 23.58 -1.39 4.70
C GLY A 543 24.62 -2.47 4.95
N ARG A 544 25.84 -2.06 5.27
CA ARG A 544 26.93 -2.97 5.62
C ARG A 544 26.79 -3.47 7.06
N LYS A 545 27.34 -4.65 7.33
CA LYS A 545 27.44 -5.18 8.69
C LYS A 545 28.04 -4.11 9.64
N GLY A 546 27.33 -3.84 10.75
CA GLY A 546 27.74 -2.85 11.75
C GLY A 546 27.29 -1.42 11.48
N SER A 547 26.55 -1.14 10.37
CA SER A 547 25.90 0.16 10.19
C SER A 547 24.65 0.27 11.07
N SER A 548 24.25 1.49 11.44
CA SER A 548 23.08 1.77 12.27
C SER A 548 21.76 1.38 11.58
N ASP A 549 21.77 1.21 10.28
CA ASP A 549 20.55 0.94 9.49
C ASP A 549 20.26 -0.56 9.33
N VAL A 550 21.28 -1.42 9.49
CA VAL A 550 21.17 -2.84 9.14
C VAL A 550 20.19 -3.63 10.00
N ASP A 551 19.89 -3.19 11.22
CA ASP A 551 18.92 -3.84 12.12
C ASP A 551 17.55 -3.15 12.14
N ARG A 552 17.33 -2.17 11.27
CA ARG A 552 16.04 -1.50 11.05
C ARG A 552 15.21 -2.17 9.97
N GLU A 553 15.79 -3.13 9.26
CA GLU A 553 15.13 -3.90 8.23
C GLU A 553 13.92 -4.65 8.78
N ARG A 554 12.85 -4.65 8.01
CA ARG A 554 11.65 -5.45 8.25
C ARG A 554 11.32 -6.16 6.96
N ILE A 555 11.90 -7.35 6.81
CA ILE A 555 11.88 -8.12 5.57
C ILE A 555 11.03 -9.36 5.74
N ASN A 556 10.10 -9.54 4.80
CA ASN A 556 9.23 -10.71 4.76
C ASN A 556 9.13 -11.27 3.35
N HIS A 557 8.59 -12.49 3.24
CA HIS A 557 8.19 -13.10 1.97
C HIS A 557 9.33 -13.20 0.96
N VAL A 558 10.46 -13.77 1.38
CA VAL A 558 11.62 -13.96 0.51
C VAL A 558 11.34 -15.10 -0.47
N PHE A 559 11.62 -14.88 -1.76
CA PHE A 559 11.44 -15.87 -2.82
C PHE A 559 12.58 -15.81 -3.83
N PHE A 560 13.08 -16.96 -4.31
CA PHE A 560 14.14 -17.02 -5.31
C PHE A 560 13.64 -16.68 -6.70
N SER A 561 14.53 -16.08 -7.52
CA SER A 561 14.36 -16.06 -8.97
C SER A 561 14.48 -17.48 -9.55
N PRO A 562 13.89 -17.73 -10.73
CA PRO A 562 13.96 -19.03 -11.37
C PRO A 562 15.38 -19.51 -11.74
N ASP A 563 16.31 -18.59 -11.90
CA ASP A 563 17.75 -18.89 -12.14
C ASP A 563 18.56 -19.03 -10.85
N GLY A 564 17.95 -18.73 -9.67
CA GLY A 564 18.59 -18.80 -8.38
C GLY A 564 19.58 -17.67 -8.06
N GLU A 565 19.73 -16.66 -8.94
CA GLU A 565 20.70 -15.57 -8.77
C GLU A 565 20.17 -14.40 -7.92
N TRP A 566 18.84 -14.24 -7.87
CA TRP A 566 18.17 -13.13 -7.22
C TRP A 566 17.18 -13.60 -6.16
N LEU A 567 16.91 -12.72 -5.21
CA LEU A 567 15.80 -12.84 -4.26
C LEU A 567 14.84 -11.67 -4.47
N VAL A 568 13.54 -11.96 -4.50
CA VAL A 568 12.47 -10.97 -4.35
C VAL A 568 11.93 -11.05 -2.93
N PHE A 569 11.61 -9.89 -2.34
CA PHE A 569 11.12 -9.82 -0.96
C PHE A 569 10.32 -8.54 -0.73
N ALA A 570 9.52 -8.53 0.34
CA ALA A 570 8.83 -7.34 0.80
C ALA A 570 9.62 -6.66 1.93
N ALA A 571 9.75 -5.34 1.88
CA ALA A 571 10.49 -4.58 2.89
C ALA A 571 10.05 -3.12 3.05
N ASN A 572 10.51 -2.53 4.17
CA ASN A 572 10.27 -1.13 4.55
C ASN A 572 11.37 -0.15 4.11
N ILE A 573 12.33 -0.59 3.30
CA ILE A 573 13.59 0.13 3.02
C ILE A 573 13.35 1.48 2.35
N GLY A 574 12.29 1.63 1.57
CA GLY A 574 11.98 2.86 0.83
C GLY A 574 11.25 3.94 1.62
N GLY A 575 10.95 3.71 2.89
CA GLY A 575 10.13 4.62 3.67
C GLY A 575 8.70 4.77 3.13
N VAL A 576 7.96 5.76 3.60
CA VAL A 576 6.62 6.08 3.10
C VAL A 576 6.69 6.89 1.80
N THR A 577 5.81 6.58 0.82
CA THR A 577 5.79 7.28 -0.48
C THR A 577 4.86 8.48 -0.52
N ALA A 578 3.87 8.55 0.36
CA ALA A 578 2.94 9.66 0.46
C ALA A 578 2.75 10.10 1.90
N GLU A 579 2.18 11.28 2.12
CA GLU A 579 1.95 11.82 3.45
C GLU A 579 1.05 10.89 4.27
N PRO A 580 1.47 10.45 5.46
CA PRO A 580 0.58 9.75 6.40
C PRO A 580 -0.65 10.59 6.71
N VAL A 581 -1.80 9.94 6.99
CA VAL A 581 -3.07 10.58 7.38
C VAL A 581 -3.90 11.14 6.22
N SER A 582 -3.32 11.56 5.13
CA SER A 582 -4.04 12.18 4.02
C SER A 582 -4.80 11.16 3.15
N CYS A 583 -4.31 9.95 3.06
CA CYS A 583 -4.93 8.87 2.30
C CYS A 583 -5.09 7.61 3.17
N PRO A 584 -6.28 7.03 3.27
CA PRO A 584 -6.52 5.87 4.13
C PRO A 584 -5.83 4.59 3.66
N ASN A 585 -5.28 4.58 2.44
CA ASN A 585 -4.67 3.40 1.82
C ASN A 585 -3.18 3.25 2.09
N GLN A 586 -2.64 4.02 3.01
CA GLN A 586 -1.21 3.96 3.30
C GLN A 586 -0.93 2.89 4.34
N PHE A 587 -0.57 1.72 3.85
CA PHE A 587 -0.20 0.58 4.66
C PHE A 587 1.30 0.41 4.85
N GLN A 588 2.06 1.43 4.62
CA GLN A 588 3.49 1.40 4.84
C GLN A 588 3.79 1.13 6.32
N PRO A 589 4.78 0.35 6.69
CA PRO A 589 6.12 0.33 6.10
C PRO A 589 6.54 -0.96 5.39
N TYR A 590 5.70 -1.97 5.28
CA TYR A 590 6.14 -3.27 4.76
C TYR A 590 5.85 -3.47 3.28
N GLY A 591 5.33 -2.48 2.66
CA GLY A 591 4.55 -2.57 1.48
C GLY A 591 5.27 -2.48 0.15
N ASP A 592 6.59 -2.54 0.08
CA ASP A 592 7.27 -2.51 -1.21
C ASP A 592 8.08 -3.76 -1.48
N LEU A 593 8.07 -4.17 -2.77
CA LEU A 593 8.86 -5.27 -3.25
C LEU A 593 10.24 -4.78 -3.70
N TYR A 594 11.23 -5.59 -3.39
CA TYR A 594 12.62 -5.36 -3.75
C TYR A 594 13.25 -6.62 -4.33
N LEU A 595 14.31 -6.42 -5.11
CA LEU A 595 15.23 -7.45 -5.56
C LEU A 595 16.62 -7.22 -4.96
N VAL A 596 17.32 -8.30 -4.67
CA VAL A 596 18.72 -8.30 -4.27
C VAL A 596 19.41 -9.57 -4.76
N ARG A 597 20.71 -9.50 -5.02
CA ARG A 597 21.53 -10.70 -5.29
C ARG A 597 21.89 -11.42 -3.99
N LEU A 598 22.27 -12.69 -4.09
CA LEU A 598 22.67 -13.51 -2.94
C LEU A 598 23.90 -12.99 -2.17
N ASP A 599 24.69 -12.11 -2.77
CA ASP A 599 25.80 -11.42 -2.13
C ASP A 599 25.40 -10.09 -1.46
N GLY A 600 24.13 -9.70 -1.52
CA GLY A 600 23.59 -8.44 -1.01
C GLY A 600 23.73 -7.25 -1.98
N SER A 601 24.30 -7.45 -3.15
CA SER A 601 24.45 -6.41 -4.17
C SER A 601 23.20 -6.24 -5.03
N GLY A 602 23.13 -5.13 -5.78
CA GLY A 602 22.11 -4.92 -6.81
C GLY A 602 20.71 -4.69 -6.25
N LEU A 603 20.56 -4.13 -5.04
CA LEU A 603 19.25 -3.80 -4.48
C LEU A 603 18.46 -2.91 -5.43
N ARG A 604 17.26 -3.34 -5.80
CA ARG A 604 16.34 -2.62 -6.68
C ARG A 604 14.94 -2.63 -6.10
N ARG A 605 14.27 -1.50 -6.05
CA ARG A 605 12.86 -1.38 -5.69
C ARG A 605 11.99 -1.71 -6.90
N LEU A 606 10.90 -2.45 -6.72
CA LEU A 606 9.97 -2.85 -7.77
C LEU A 606 8.62 -2.15 -7.72
N THR A 607 8.19 -1.71 -6.54
CA THR A 607 6.87 -1.10 -6.35
C THR A 607 6.98 0.26 -5.66
N TRP A 608 6.08 1.17 -6.06
CA TRP A 608 5.90 2.49 -5.45
C TRP A 608 4.40 2.78 -5.47
N ASN A 609 3.75 2.60 -4.35
CA ASN A 609 2.33 2.94 -4.19
C ASN A 609 2.00 3.16 -2.72
N GLY A 610 0.73 3.45 -2.41
CA GLY A 610 0.26 3.62 -1.04
C GLY A 610 -0.28 2.34 -0.40
N TYR A 611 -0.03 1.17 -1.00
CA TYR A 611 -0.52 -0.13 -0.53
C TYR A 611 0.59 -0.93 0.14
N GLU A 612 0.20 -1.98 0.84
CA GLU A 612 1.13 -2.99 1.29
C GLU A 612 1.27 -4.08 0.21
N ASN A 613 2.44 -4.14 -0.42
CA ASN A 613 2.78 -5.14 -1.42
C ASN A 613 3.58 -6.26 -0.76
N GLY A 614 3.21 -7.48 -0.99
CA GLY A 614 3.85 -8.61 -0.33
C GLY A 614 3.62 -9.93 -1.02
N THR A 615 4.03 -11.00 -0.37
CA THR A 615 3.84 -12.39 -0.81
C THR A 615 4.21 -12.65 -2.27
N PRO A 616 5.39 -12.22 -2.75
CA PRO A 616 5.76 -12.42 -4.13
C PRO A 616 6.01 -13.90 -4.45
N ALA A 617 5.66 -14.29 -5.68
CA ALA A 617 6.06 -15.54 -6.31
C ALA A 617 6.67 -15.23 -7.67
N TRP A 618 7.72 -15.93 -8.05
CA TRP A 618 8.47 -15.63 -9.28
C TRP A 618 8.54 -16.86 -10.18
N HIS A 619 8.16 -16.71 -11.45
CA HIS A 619 8.21 -17.72 -12.49
C HIS A 619 9.08 -17.25 -13.67
N SER A 620 9.74 -18.19 -14.35
CA SER A 620 10.65 -17.89 -15.48
C SER A 620 9.97 -17.20 -16.66
N GLY A 621 8.65 -17.24 -16.73
CA GLY A 621 7.87 -16.71 -17.82
C GLY A 621 7.66 -17.78 -18.91
N GLY A 622 6.39 -18.13 -19.14
CA GLY A 622 5.90 -18.68 -20.40
C GLY A 622 5.13 -17.59 -21.14
N GLU A 623 4.50 -17.91 -22.22
CA GLU A 623 3.57 -17.03 -22.92
C GLU A 623 2.31 -16.78 -22.06
N LEU A 624 2.48 -16.00 -20.99
CA LEU A 624 1.35 -15.36 -20.35
C LEU A 624 0.81 -14.35 -21.36
N ASP A 625 -0.34 -14.67 -21.96
CA ASP A 625 -1.01 -13.76 -22.90
C ASP A 625 -1.55 -12.54 -22.13
N MET A 626 -0.66 -11.59 -21.90
CA MET A 626 -0.96 -10.33 -21.21
C MET A 626 -2.02 -9.50 -21.96
N GLY A 627 -2.27 -9.81 -23.23
CA GLY A 627 -3.30 -9.13 -24.03
C GLY A 627 -4.72 -9.49 -23.58
N ARG A 628 -4.89 -10.60 -22.87
CA ARG A 628 -6.18 -11.02 -22.28
C ARG A 628 -6.37 -10.53 -20.85
N LEU A 629 -5.30 -10.21 -20.16
CA LEU A 629 -5.37 -9.54 -18.85
C LEU A 629 -5.66 -8.05 -19.09
N SER A 630 -6.90 -7.75 -19.47
CA SER A 630 -7.29 -6.37 -19.67
C SER A 630 -7.38 -5.64 -18.34
N LEU A 631 -6.71 -4.50 -18.27
CA LEU A 631 -6.92 -3.52 -17.21
C LEU A 631 -8.43 -3.21 -17.09
N GLY A 632 -9.07 -3.78 -16.08
CA GLY A 632 -10.36 -3.31 -15.62
C GLY A 632 -11.61 -3.63 -16.46
N ASN A 633 -11.57 -4.64 -17.36
CA ASN A 633 -12.78 -5.01 -18.12
C ASN A 633 -13.74 -5.98 -17.39
N ASP A 634 -13.42 -6.47 -16.23
CA ASP A 634 -14.41 -7.11 -15.36
C ASP A 634 -15.22 -6.04 -14.60
N ALA A 635 -15.94 -5.25 -15.39
CA ALA A 635 -16.92 -4.25 -14.93
C ALA A 635 -18.15 -4.89 -14.23
N GLY A 636 -18.04 -6.15 -13.81
CA GLY A 636 -19.11 -6.87 -13.15
C GLY A 636 -19.18 -6.72 -11.65
N VAL A 637 -18.12 -6.31 -10.98
CA VAL A 637 -18.14 -6.13 -9.53
C VAL A 637 -18.61 -4.72 -9.20
N LYS A 638 -19.90 -4.53 -9.07
CA LYS A 638 -20.47 -3.37 -8.39
C LYS A 638 -20.00 -3.42 -6.95
N LEU A 639 -18.95 -2.67 -6.65
CA LEU A 639 -18.53 -2.46 -5.28
C LEU A 639 -19.58 -1.60 -4.58
N THR A 640 -20.54 -2.25 -3.95
CA THR A 640 -21.55 -1.63 -3.11
C THR A 640 -21.48 -2.30 -1.76
N GLY A 641 -21.04 -1.60 -0.75
CA GLY A 641 -20.97 -2.16 0.59
C GLY A 641 -20.88 -1.14 1.67
N GLU A 642 -21.29 -1.55 2.85
CA GLU A 642 -21.02 -0.83 4.08
C GLU A 642 -19.63 -1.21 4.56
N PHE A 643 -18.74 -0.22 4.70
CA PHE A 643 -17.39 -0.42 5.22
C PHE A 643 -17.27 0.10 6.61
N ASP A 644 -16.65 -0.66 7.46
CA ASP A 644 -15.84 -0.06 8.50
C ASP A 644 -14.73 0.71 7.79
N GLU A 645 -14.42 1.91 8.25
CA GLU A 645 -13.33 2.71 7.72
C GLU A 645 -12.12 1.79 7.60
N PRO A 646 -11.68 1.48 6.37
CA PRO A 646 -10.63 0.52 6.17
C PRO A 646 -9.41 1.08 6.86
N PHE A 647 -8.88 0.35 7.81
CA PHE A 647 -7.75 0.80 8.59
C PHE A 647 -8.00 2.21 9.08
N THR A 648 -8.98 2.32 9.90
CA THR A 648 -9.03 3.44 10.78
C THR A 648 -7.59 3.68 11.14
N PHE A 649 -7.02 4.78 10.68
CA PHE A 649 -5.93 5.36 11.43
C PHE A 649 -6.32 5.08 12.84
N VAL A 650 -5.62 4.13 13.44
CA VAL A 650 -5.92 3.78 14.79
C VAL A 650 -5.81 5.11 15.47
N PHE A 651 -6.96 5.72 15.71
CA PHE A 651 -7.00 6.92 16.47
C PHE A 651 -6.36 6.52 17.77
N GLN A 652 -5.03 6.69 17.79
CA GLN A 652 -4.23 6.31 18.93
C GLN A 652 -4.99 6.86 20.10
N ARG A 653 -5.39 5.97 20.96
CA ARG A 653 -6.02 6.22 22.23
C ARG A 653 -5.91 7.69 22.63
N CYS A 654 -6.95 8.44 22.44
CA CYS A 654 -7.21 9.50 23.38
C CYS A 654 -7.10 8.80 24.74
N LYS A 655 -6.17 9.19 25.58
CA LYS A 655 -5.72 8.50 26.80
C LYS A 655 -6.82 8.02 27.76
N ASN A 656 -8.08 8.19 27.41
CA ASN A 656 -9.27 7.93 28.21
C ASN A 656 -10.39 7.15 27.52
N GLN A 657 -10.13 6.35 26.47
CA GLN A 657 -11.19 5.56 25.85
C GLN A 657 -10.79 4.09 25.67
N THR A 658 -11.46 3.26 26.45
CA THR A 658 -11.54 1.80 26.31
C THR A 658 -12.51 1.45 25.18
N ASP A 659 -12.04 1.31 23.96
CA ASP A 659 -12.77 0.64 22.90
C ASP A 659 -11.83 -0.35 22.20
N GLU A 660 -12.08 -1.63 22.42
CA GLU A 660 -11.17 -2.74 22.15
C GLU A 660 -11.29 -3.33 20.74
N ARG A 661 -11.94 -2.65 19.80
CA ARG A 661 -12.12 -3.18 18.44
C ARG A 661 -11.37 -2.35 17.42
N ILE A 662 -10.10 -2.64 17.32
CA ILE A 662 -9.24 -2.09 16.28
C ILE A 662 -8.76 -3.25 15.41
N ALA A 663 -9.35 -3.41 14.23
CA ALA A 663 -8.80 -4.25 13.20
C ALA A 663 -7.53 -3.56 12.66
N ALA A 664 -6.38 -4.03 13.06
CA ALA A 664 -5.13 -3.67 12.40
C ALA A 664 -5.04 -4.38 11.03
N PRO A 665 -4.34 -3.82 10.04
CA PRO A 665 -4.14 -4.48 8.74
C PRO A 665 -3.60 -5.89 8.94
N LEU A 666 -4.06 -6.85 8.16
CA LEU A 666 -3.70 -8.26 8.27
C LEU A 666 -2.17 -8.49 8.37
N TYR A 667 -1.36 -7.68 7.70
CA TYR A 667 0.10 -7.75 7.74
C TYR A 667 0.74 -6.94 8.87
N ALA A 668 0.21 -5.81 9.25
CA ALA A 668 0.63 -5.09 10.46
C ALA A 668 0.16 -5.81 11.74
N PHE A 669 -0.96 -6.55 11.67
CA PHE A 669 -1.42 -7.48 12.71
C PHE A 669 -0.48 -8.68 12.82
N ALA A 670 0.08 -9.15 11.70
CA ALA A 670 1.08 -10.20 11.65
C ALA A 670 2.27 -9.92 12.55
N LEU A 671 2.71 -8.69 12.59
CA LEU A 671 3.91 -8.30 13.32
C LEU A 671 3.64 -7.91 14.77
N ARG A 672 2.41 -7.48 15.11
CA ARG A 672 2.02 -7.25 16.51
C ARG A 672 1.69 -8.54 17.27
N ASN A 673 1.22 -9.58 16.59
CA ASN A 673 0.83 -10.86 17.19
C ASN A 673 1.86 -11.97 16.99
N ILE A 674 3.02 -11.66 16.42
CA ILE A 674 4.20 -12.54 16.47
C ILE A 674 4.87 -12.45 17.88
N MET A 675 4.45 -11.48 18.70
CA MET A 675 4.86 -11.39 20.10
C MET A 675 4.29 -12.53 20.95
#